data_3510e15e35de8cbec71cb701f31d5ec8
#
_entry.id   3510e15e35de8cbec71cb701f31d5ec8
#
_cell.length_a   1.000
_cell.length_b   1.000
_cell.length_c   1.000
_cell.angle_alpha   90.00
_cell.angle_beta   90.00
_cell.angle_gamma   90.00
#
_symmetry.space_group_name_H-M   'P 1'
#
loop_
_entity.id
_entity.type
_entity.pdbx_description
1 polymer ?
#
loop_
_entity_poly.entity_id
_entity_poly.type
_entity_poly.pdbx_seq_one_letter_code
_entity_poly.pdbx_strand_id
1 'polypeptide(L)'
;SILGPSGCGKTTLLNIIGGLDHASSGDLLIDDISTSHYSDRDWDTYRNHRVGFIFQSYNVIPHQTILENVELALTISGVEKSERVKRAKEALDKVGLNGLYNKKPNQLSGGQCQRVAIARALVNEPEILLADEPTGALDSETSIQIMDLIKEISKERLVIMVTHNPELAEKYSTRIIKLLDGNVISDSNPYKAGEEKQEVTRKEIGKKSKLSFWTAFKLSAKNLYSKLKRTIMVCVAGSIGIIGVATVLAISSGLQNYIQAMQNDMLSGNPITISEQSFNLTNALNALSTSAQQDLIEEATQDGVINVDYLVERLVAMGDNINSLTLENDITQDYIDYVYAMPEEYVAEIVLDYGLELSNNIYTDYKFEGQTNNNISLSGEIEIYTSMLNQTEYSDYAQYISLFTQSFSLAPDNEDFILSQYDIVSDAMTSKIPTEANEIMLVIDENNAMTDLLLAQLGYLSQEEFFNVVYKATDDEKYDETLDKEHFDYDEILGKTFRWYPNDIVFNKTDESLPQASMNPFTYNVYEGDWENGIELTITAILKPKANVSYGALDSGLYYTSALAREVIAQNIGSEIVSYLLARDEESIPSGSQGGVNYGITYTYEYQLDGVRHENVTGFVGSSANMGNFMGQSGSGNMTYYTITLRELGGKELPSEISIYPNDFTYKDSITSYLDEWNSDKDIVIGDKTLTAEERSTIQYTDNLALVISIMSTLINTVTIALVAFSALALVVSTVMIAIITYVSVMERVKEIGVIRSLGGRKRDISSLFIAETFIIGFSSGVFGIIITYILSLIINLIVGSLVGIATIASLPFTTALIMILV
;
A
#
# COMPACT_ATOMS: atom_id res chain seq x y z
N SER A 1 32.89 -45.00 52.38
CA SER A 1 31.85 -43.96 52.60
C SER A 1 32.48 -42.77 53.34
N ILE A 2 31.87 -41.61 53.08
CA ILE A 2 32.11 -40.36 53.84
C ILE A 2 30.96 -40.19 54.79
N LEU A 3 31.19 -40.28 56.08
CA LEU A 3 30.19 -40.26 57.16
C LEU A 3 30.29 -38.98 57.98
N GLY A 4 29.16 -38.33 58.29
CA GLY A 4 29.14 -37.18 59.19
C GLY A 4 27.74 -36.54 59.31
N PRO A 5 27.52 -35.65 60.28
CA PRO A 5 26.22 -34.97 60.47
C PRO A 5 25.83 -34.12 59.29
N SER A 6 24.55 -33.74 59.21
CA SER A 6 24.08 -32.80 58.17
C SER A 6 24.81 -31.45 58.27
N GLY A 7 25.18 -30.82 57.09
CA GLY A 7 25.84 -29.56 57.03
C GLY A 7 27.39 -29.59 57.14
N CYS A 8 28.02 -30.73 57.46
CA CYS A 8 29.48 -30.85 57.65
C CYS A 8 30.33 -30.85 56.35
N GLY A 9 29.74 -30.53 55.22
CA GLY A 9 30.44 -30.38 53.91
C GLY A 9 30.56 -31.64 53.06
N LYS A 10 29.93 -32.78 53.42
CA LYS A 10 29.95 -34.04 52.63
C LYS A 10 29.56 -33.90 51.16
N THR A 11 28.39 -33.35 50.92
CA THR A 11 27.86 -33.14 49.54
C THR A 11 28.73 -32.13 48.75
N THR A 12 29.28 -31.09 49.40
CA THR A 12 30.22 -30.16 48.80
C THR A 12 31.48 -30.87 48.34
N LEU A 13 32.07 -31.70 49.22
CA LEU A 13 33.23 -32.52 48.88
C LEU A 13 32.92 -33.48 47.70
N LEU A 14 31.78 -34.15 47.75
CA LEU A 14 31.34 -35.04 46.65
C LEU A 14 31.18 -34.31 45.34
N ASN A 15 30.63 -33.09 45.34
CA ASN A 15 30.46 -32.25 44.17
C ASN A 15 31.79 -31.77 43.61
N ILE A 16 32.81 -31.48 44.45
CA ILE A 16 34.17 -31.15 44.00
C ILE A 16 34.81 -32.35 43.35
N ILE A 17 34.74 -33.56 43.99
CA ILE A 17 35.27 -34.80 43.41
C ILE A 17 34.60 -35.09 42.05
N GLY A 18 33.34 -34.82 41.89
CA GLY A 18 32.55 -35.01 40.66
C GLY A 18 32.73 -33.88 39.63
N GLY A 19 33.44 -32.83 39.97
CA GLY A 19 33.62 -31.67 39.11
C GLY A 19 32.35 -30.87 38.85
N LEU A 20 31.37 -30.94 39.77
CA LEU A 20 30.17 -30.06 39.73
C LEU A 20 30.43 -28.71 40.37
N ASP A 21 31.42 -28.67 41.29
CA ASP A 21 31.89 -27.49 41.97
C ASP A 21 33.41 -27.44 41.95
N HIS A 22 33.99 -26.28 42.22
CA HIS A 22 35.44 -26.06 42.21
C HIS A 22 35.93 -25.76 43.64
N ALA A 23 37.06 -26.34 44.00
CA ALA A 23 37.72 -26.02 45.27
C ALA A 23 38.25 -24.57 45.22
N SER A 24 38.06 -23.81 46.31
CA SER A 24 38.63 -22.46 46.46
C SER A 24 40.14 -22.50 46.67
N SER A 25 40.66 -23.58 47.24
CA SER A 25 42.09 -23.83 47.47
C SER A 25 42.33 -25.35 47.62
N GLY A 26 43.55 -25.79 47.44
CA GLY A 26 43.94 -27.21 47.43
C GLY A 26 43.91 -27.77 46.01
N ASP A 27 44.27 -29.07 45.89
CA ASP A 27 44.33 -29.73 44.59
C ASP A 27 43.67 -31.13 44.69
N LEU A 28 42.98 -31.50 43.62
CA LEU A 28 42.41 -32.83 43.44
C LEU A 28 43.17 -33.53 42.32
N LEU A 29 43.77 -34.66 42.69
CA LEU A 29 44.48 -35.52 41.73
C LEU A 29 43.54 -36.67 41.27
N ILE A 30 43.41 -36.81 39.95
CA ILE A 30 42.66 -37.91 39.34
C ILE A 30 43.63 -38.64 38.41
N ASP A 31 43.95 -39.90 38.68
CA ASP A 31 44.98 -40.68 37.99
C ASP A 31 46.33 -39.96 38.00
N ASP A 32 46.73 -39.42 39.17
CA ASP A 32 47.95 -38.60 39.38
C ASP A 32 48.02 -37.28 38.55
N ILE A 33 46.94 -36.87 37.90
CA ILE A 33 46.86 -35.62 37.17
C ILE A 33 46.12 -34.57 38.02
N SER A 34 46.75 -33.41 38.26
CA SER A 34 46.13 -32.29 38.95
C SER A 34 44.96 -31.74 38.15
N THR A 35 43.78 -31.58 38.82
CA THR A 35 42.59 -30.98 38.19
C THR A 35 42.66 -29.47 38.05
N SER A 36 43.71 -28.82 38.63
CA SER A 36 43.99 -27.40 38.41
C SER A 36 44.23 -27.06 36.93
N HIS A 37 44.65 -28.04 36.14
CA HIS A 37 44.86 -27.91 34.68
C HIS A 37 43.65 -28.29 33.84
N TYR A 38 42.53 -28.68 34.46
CA TYR A 38 41.32 -29.04 33.72
C TYR A 38 40.58 -27.80 33.21
N SER A 39 40.31 -27.77 31.90
CA SER A 39 39.37 -26.83 31.31
C SER A 39 37.91 -27.26 31.57
N ASP A 40 36.94 -26.35 31.38
CA ASP A 40 35.54 -26.69 31.43
C ASP A 40 35.18 -27.92 30.58
N ARG A 41 35.88 -28.12 29.45
CA ARG A 41 35.66 -29.29 28.56
C ARG A 41 36.23 -30.59 29.16
N ASP A 42 37.32 -30.52 29.87
CA ASP A 42 37.91 -31.70 30.53
C ASP A 42 36.98 -32.14 31.65
N TRP A 43 36.45 -31.21 32.43
CA TRP A 43 35.43 -31.49 33.42
C TRP A 43 34.14 -32.06 32.84
N ASP A 44 33.64 -31.51 31.69
CA ASP A 44 32.44 -32.06 31.00
C ASP A 44 32.72 -33.51 30.53
N THR A 45 33.90 -33.79 29.98
CA THR A 45 34.29 -35.13 29.52
C THR A 45 34.47 -36.08 30.70
N TYR A 46 35.07 -35.65 31.82
CA TYR A 46 35.23 -36.40 33.03
C TYR A 46 33.85 -36.85 33.59
N ARG A 47 32.90 -35.93 33.74
CA ARG A 47 31.53 -36.24 34.16
C ARG A 47 30.77 -37.16 33.21
N ASN A 48 31.03 -37.09 31.93
CA ASN A 48 30.35 -37.91 30.96
C ASN A 48 30.86 -39.36 30.92
N HIS A 49 32.18 -39.56 31.02
CA HIS A 49 32.77 -40.87 30.78
C HIS A 49 33.32 -41.56 32.02
N ARG A 50 33.77 -40.78 33.01
CA ARG A 50 34.47 -41.35 34.18
C ARG A 50 33.63 -41.40 35.46
N VAL A 51 32.62 -40.56 35.60
CA VAL A 51 31.84 -40.42 36.81
C VAL A 51 30.35 -40.65 36.55
N GLY A 52 29.75 -41.45 37.40
CA GLY A 52 28.27 -41.56 37.50
C GLY A 52 27.75 -40.92 38.76
N PHE A 53 26.73 -40.14 38.70
CA PHE A 53 26.12 -39.49 39.89
C PHE A 53 24.77 -40.13 40.26
N ILE A 54 24.64 -40.47 41.54
CA ILE A 54 23.40 -40.88 42.20
C ILE A 54 23.05 -39.77 43.21
N PHE A 55 21.98 -38.99 42.95
CA PHE A 55 21.55 -37.91 43.84
C PHE A 55 20.61 -38.38 44.94
N GLN A 56 20.54 -37.66 46.02
CA GLN A 56 19.64 -37.89 47.14
C GLN A 56 18.15 -37.84 46.71
N SER A 57 17.79 -36.86 45.84
CA SER A 57 16.46 -36.75 45.27
C SER A 57 16.47 -37.20 43.82
N TYR A 58 16.28 -38.45 43.55
CA TYR A 58 16.27 -39.14 42.21
C TYR A 58 16.66 -38.31 40.97
N ASN A 59 16.23 -37.06 40.88
CA ASN A 59 16.51 -36.09 39.81
C ASN A 59 16.21 -36.69 38.41
N VAL A 60 15.13 -37.44 38.30
CA VAL A 60 14.60 -37.96 37.04
C VAL A 60 13.72 -36.91 36.38
N ILE A 61 13.79 -36.81 35.04
CA ILE A 61 13.06 -35.84 34.23
C ILE A 61 11.60 -36.32 34.10
N PRO A 62 10.61 -35.59 34.65
CA PRO A 62 9.23 -36.15 34.83
C PRO A 62 8.46 -36.37 33.53
N HIS A 63 8.76 -35.62 32.48
CA HIS A 63 8.05 -35.69 31.20
C HIS A 63 8.63 -36.75 30.25
N GLN A 64 9.81 -37.30 30.57
CA GLN A 64 10.47 -38.39 29.83
C GLN A 64 10.12 -39.74 30.42
N THR A 65 10.14 -40.76 29.57
CA THR A 65 10.07 -42.16 30.04
C THR A 65 11.33 -42.54 30.81
N ILE A 66 11.31 -43.63 31.55
CA ILE A 66 12.51 -44.11 32.26
C ILE A 66 13.61 -44.51 31.29
N LEU A 67 13.27 -45.09 30.15
CA LEU A 67 14.24 -45.37 29.08
C LEU A 67 14.93 -44.08 28.61
N GLU A 68 14.11 -43.02 28.30
CA GLU A 68 14.65 -41.76 27.85
C GLU A 68 15.50 -41.05 28.91
N ASN A 69 15.18 -41.19 30.18
CA ASN A 69 15.98 -40.68 31.28
C ASN A 69 17.38 -41.33 31.31
N VAL A 70 17.44 -42.65 31.03
CA VAL A 70 18.73 -43.36 30.98
C VAL A 70 19.49 -43.09 29.67
N GLU A 71 18.75 -43.05 28.52
CA GLU A 71 19.34 -42.69 27.22
C GLU A 71 19.97 -41.31 27.22
N LEU A 72 19.54 -40.35 28.06
CA LEU A 72 20.01 -38.99 28.09
C LEU A 72 21.56 -38.91 28.27
N ALA A 73 22.12 -39.76 29.12
CA ALA A 73 23.55 -39.83 29.36
C ALA A 73 24.30 -40.23 28.08
N LEU A 74 23.83 -41.26 27.39
CA LEU A 74 24.39 -41.70 26.11
C LEU A 74 24.16 -40.69 24.94
N THR A 75 23.05 -39.93 25.04
CA THR A 75 22.77 -38.88 24.06
C THR A 75 23.80 -37.75 24.13
N ILE A 76 24.19 -37.36 25.34
CA ILE A 76 25.26 -36.38 25.61
C ILE A 76 26.60 -36.91 25.14
N SER A 77 26.86 -38.22 25.29
CA SER A 77 28.09 -38.87 24.80
C SER A 77 28.13 -39.01 23.28
N GLY A 78 27.04 -38.71 22.56
CA GLY A 78 26.97 -38.79 21.09
C GLY A 78 26.82 -40.22 20.54
N VAL A 79 26.35 -41.17 21.34
CA VAL A 79 26.12 -42.57 20.95
C VAL A 79 24.96 -42.66 19.98
N GLU A 80 25.03 -43.51 18.96
CA GLU A 80 23.95 -43.72 17.99
C GLU A 80 22.67 -44.23 18.64
N LYS A 81 21.52 -43.85 18.07
CA LYS A 81 20.21 -44.11 18.70
C LYS A 81 19.91 -45.59 18.90
N SER A 82 20.27 -46.45 17.97
CA SER A 82 20.10 -47.91 18.06
C SER A 82 20.84 -48.50 19.28
N GLU A 83 22.10 -48.11 19.41
CA GLU A 83 22.95 -48.55 20.51
C GLU A 83 22.55 -47.96 21.84
N ARG A 84 22.12 -46.67 21.86
CA ARG A 84 21.58 -46.01 23.09
C ARG A 84 20.42 -46.77 23.67
N VAL A 85 19.42 -47.06 22.83
CA VAL A 85 18.22 -47.78 23.29
C VAL A 85 18.59 -49.16 23.83
N LYS A 86 19.50 -49.89 23.19
CA LYS A 86 19.95 -51.18 23.63
C LYS A 86 20.63 -51.10 24.99
N ARG A 87 21.66 -50.27 25.11
CA ARG A 87 22.42 -50.07 26.35
C ARG A 87 21.58 -49.54 27.51
N ALA A 88 20.63 -48.61 27.22
CA ALA A 88 19.75 -48.07 28.22
C ALA A 88 18.78 -49.15 28.75
N LYS A 89 18.27 -50.07 27.92
CA LYS A 89 17.47 -51.19 28.34
C LYS A 89 18.27 -52.16 29.22
N GLU A 90 19.47 -52.52 28.76
CA GLU A 90 20.39 -53.38 29.53
C GLU A 90 20.73 -52.79 30.91
N ALA A 91 20.92 -51.45 31.00
CA ALA A 91 21.14 -50.78 32.25
C ALA A 91 19.91 -50.80 33.17
N LEU A 92 18.70 -50.64 32.62
CA LEU A 92 17.47 -50.74 33.36
C LEU A 92 17.20 -52.20 33.83
N ASP A 93 17.52 -53.17 33.02
CA ASP A 93 17.36 -54.59 33.37
C ASP A 93 18.28 -55.00 34.51
N LYS A 94 19.56 -54.50 34.49
CA LYS A 94 20.54 -54.72 35.59
C LYS A 94 20.06 -54.21 36.95
N VAL A 95 19.22 -53.15 36.95
CA VAL A 95 18.67 -52.62 38.21
C VAL A 95 17.25 -53.17 38.53
N GLY A 96 16.81 -54.18 37.79
CA GLY A 96 15.52 -54.85 38.05
C GLY A 96 14.26 -54.05 37.56
N LEU A 97 14.39 -53.28 36.49
CA LEU A 97 13.28 -52.48 35.92
C LEU A 97 12.92 -52.99 34.51
N ASN A 98 13.13 -54.26 34.21
CA ASN A 98 12.73 -54.87 32.95
C ASN A 98 11.23 -54.73 32.68
N GLY A 99 10.87 -54.47 31.41
CA GLY A 99 9.47 -54.32 30.99
C GLY A 99 8.83 -52.98 31.35
N LEU A 100 9.47 -52.13 32.16
CA LEU A 100 8.90 -50.82 32.57
C LEU A 100 9.37 -49.66 31.71
N TYR A 101 10.10 -49.85 30.63
CA TYR A 101 10.84 -48.85 29.82
C TYR A 101 10.01 -47.64 29.42
N ASN A 102 8.72 -47.80 29.08
CA ASN A 102 7.84 -46.74 28.62
C ASN A 102 7.09 -46.01 29.72
N LYS A 103 7.24 -46.42 31.00
CA LYS A 103 6.65 -45.74 32.15
C LYS A 103 7.32 -44.39 32.38
N LYS A 104 6.54 -43.44 32.90
CA LYS A 104 7.06 -42.14 33.35
C LYS A 104 7.36 -42.18 34.85
N PRO A 105 8.25 -41.30 35.39
CA PRO A 105 8.60 -41.25 36.78
C PRO A 105 7.41 -41.15 37.75
N ASN A 106 6.36 -40.45 37.38
CA ASN A 106 5.13 -40.31 38.16
C ASN A 106 4.27 -41.60 38.25
N GLN A 107 4.64 -42.64 37.52
CA GLN A 107 4.00 -43.96 37.52
C GLN A 107 4.84 -45.01 38.29
N LEU A 108 5.90 -44.57 38.97
CA LEU A 108 6.84 -45.45 39.70
C LEU A 108 6.87 -45.12 41.17
N SER A 109 7.28 -46.12 42.01
CA SER A 109 7.59 -45.90 43.41
C SER A 109 8.92 -45.15 43.58
N GLY A 110 9.16 -44.57 44.76
CA GLY A 110 10.43 -43.87 45.06
C GLY A 110 11.64 -44.74 44.85
N GLY A 111 11.64 -46.01 45.28
CA GLY A 111 12.72 -46.96 45.06
C GLY A 111 12.90 -47.31 43.59
N GLN A 112 11.84 -47.43 42.81
CA GLN A 112 11.95 -47.59 41.34
C GLN A 112 12.58 -46.37 40.68
N CYS A 113 12.19 -45.15 41.10
CA CYS A 113 12.82 -43.91 40.60
C CYS A 113 14.31 -43.86 40.95
N GLN A 114 14.73 -44.31 42.15
CA GLN A 114 16.15 -44.39 42.53
C GLN A 114 16.90 -45.42 41.68
N ARG A 115 16.28 -46.56 41.37
CA ARG A 115 16.86 -47.55 40.45
C ARG A 115 17.04 -46.99 39.04
N VAL A 116 16.11 -46.11 38.56
CA VAL A 116 16.29 -45.39 37.27
C VAL A 116 17.50 -44.41 37.34
N ALA A 117 17.66 -43.71 38.47
CA ALA A 117 18.85 -42.83 38.66
C ALA A 117 20.16 -43.61 38.70
N ILE A 118 20.15 -44.79 39.33
CA ILE A 118 21.31 -45.70 39.32
C ILE A 118 21.59 -46.22 37.90
N ALA A 119 20.59 -46.67 37.15
CA ALA A 119 20.75 -47.12 35.77
C ALA A 119 21.33 -46.01 34.88
N ARG A 120 20.82 -44.75 35.04
CA ARG A 120 21.33 -43.58 34.33
C ARG A 120 22.82 -43.30 34.66
N ALA A 121 23.23 -43.44 35.92
CA ALA A 121 24.60 -43.24 36.35
C ALA A 121 25.54 -44.32 35.77
N LEU A 122 25.06 -45.55 35.58
CA LEU A 122 25.83 -46.70 35.13
C LEU A 122 25.93 -46.86 33.60
N VAL A 123 24.99 -46.24 32.82
CA VAL A 123 24.85 -46.55 31.40
C VAL A 123 26.04 -46.18 30.54
N ASN A 124 26.84 -45.19 30.99
CA ASN A 124 28.15 -44.79 30.36
C ASN A 124 29.33 -45.62 30.87
N GLU A 125 29.09 -46.65 31.72
CA GLU A 125 30.12 -47.50 32.29
C GLU A 125 31.21 -46.70 33.03
N PRO A 126 30.88 -45.83 33.98
CA PRO A 126 31.82 -44.99 34.68
C PRO A 126 32.76 -45.81 35.56
N GLU A 127 33.99 -45.32 35.75
CA GLU A 127 34.98 -45.93 36.68
C GLU A 127 34.66 -45.57 38.13
N ILE A 128 34.07 -44.39 38.36
CA ILE A 128 33.73 -43.82 39.67
C ILE A 128 32.24 -43.60 39.78
N LEU A 129 31.62 -44.13 40.83
CA LEU A 129 30.20 -43.86 41.13
C LEU A 129 30.12 -43.02 42.41
N LEU A 130 29.56 -41.83 42.30
CA LEU A 130 29.36 -40.90 43.41
C LEU A 130 27.91 -41.00 43.86
N ALA A 131 27.68 -41.36 45.12
CA ALA A 131 26.31 -41.53 45.67
C ALA A 131 26.13 -40.55 46.83
N ASP A 132 25.24 -39.60 46.67
CA ASP A 132 24.88 -38.64 47.69
C ASP A 132 23.60 -39.11 48.40
N GLU A 133 23.72 -39.64 49.59
CA GLU A 133 22.63 -40.17 50.43
C GLU A 133 21.60 -41.02 49.64
N PRO A 134 22.04 -42.09 48.93
CA PRO A 134 21.19 -42.81 47.96
C PRO A 134 19.94 -43.46 48.53
N THR A 135 19.78 -43.46 49.82
CA THR A 135 18.65 -44.05 50.56
C THR A 135 17.81 -43.02 51.34
N GLY A 136 18.22 -41.75 51.33
CA GLY A 136 17.66 -40.68 52.18
C GLY A 136 16.17 -40.38 51.99
N ALA A 137 15.58 -40.81 50.88
CA ALA A 137 14.16 -40.57 50.51
C ALA A 137 13.37 -41.88 50.42
N LEU A 138 13.90 -43.01 50.99
CA LEU A 138 13.31 -44.34 50.84
C LEU A 138 12.94 -44.96 52.23
N ASP A 139 11.99 -45.88 52.20
CA ASP A 139 11.68 -46.71 53.35
C ASP A 139 12.85 -47.67 53.64
N SER A 140 12.87 -48.26 54.87
CA SER A 140 13.96 -49.12 55.34
C SER A 140 14.19 -50.35 54.48
N GLU A 141 13.13 -51.01 53.96
CA GLU A 141 13.26 -52.22 53.15
C GLU A 141 13.80 -51.89 51.77
N THR A 142 13.28 -50.88 51.13
CA THR A 142 13.79 -50.37 49.82
C THR A 142 15.21 -49.85 49.95
N SER A 143 15.58 -49.21 51.06
CA SER A 143 16.95 -48.76 51.37
C SER A 143 17.94 -49.92 51.37
N ILE A 144 17.60 -51.05 52.00
CA ILE A 144 18.45 -52.24 51.99
C ILE A 144 18.63 -52.77 50.56
N GLN A 145 17.56 -52.86 49.78
CA GLN A 145 17.66 -53.33 48.36
C GLN A 145 18.53 -52.42 47.51
N ILE A 146 18.45 -51.12 47.69
CA ILE A 146 19.31 -50.16 47.00
C ILE A 146 20.80 -50.27 47.42
N MET A 147 21.04 -50.45 48.73
CA MET A 147 22.37 -50.65 49.25
C MET A 147 23.01 -51.95 48.79
N ASP A 148 22.23 -53.04 48.73
CA ASP A 148 22.70 -54.31 48.18
C ASP A 148 23.07 -54.19 46.71
N LEU A 149 22.29 -53.46 45.92
CA LEU A 149 22.60 -53.15 44.51
C LEU A 149 23.88 -52.33 44.39
N ILE A 150 24.07 -51.29 45.19
CA ILE A 150 25.27 -50.44 45.20
C ILE A 150 26.49 -51.29 45.64
N LYS A 151 26.32 -52.19 46.60
CA LYS A 151 27.37 -53.13 47.02
C LYS A 151 27.80 -54.06 45.91
N GLU A 152 26.85 -54.54 45.13
CA GLU A 152 27.19 -55.39 43.97
C GLU A 152 27.96 -54.61 42.91
N ILE A 153 27.57 -53.39 42.62
CA ILE A 153 28.28 -52.49 41.69
C ILE A 153 29.68 -52.18 42.20
N SER A 154 29.87 -52.06 43.53
CA SER A 154 31.18 -51.76 44.16
C SER A 154 32.24 -52.83 44.01
N LYS A 155 31.86 -54.05 43.51
CA LYS A 155 32.85 -55.10 43.22
C LYS A 155 33.68 -54.80 41.95
N GLU A 156 33.09 -54.04 41.04
CA GLU A 156 33.72 -53.74 39.75
C GLU A 156 34.18 -52.28 39.61
N ARG A 157 33.71 -51.37 40.48
CA ARG A 157 33.88 -49.93 40.34
C ARG A 157 34.15 -49.26 41.70
N LEU A 158 34.87 -48.11 41.66
CA LEU A 158 35.02 -47.29 42.87
C LEU A 158 33.72 -46.60 43.18
N VAL A 159 33.13 -46.85 44.34
CA VAL A 159 31.93 -46.21 44.87
C VAL A 159 32.31 -45.28 46.01
N ILE A 160 32.08 -43.99 45.89
CA ILE A 160 32.19 -42.99 46.95
C ILE A 160 30.81 -42.60 47.38
N MET A 161 30.39 -43.03 48.55
CA MET A 161 29.06 -42.77 49.08
C MET A 161 29.15 -41.79 50.25
N VAL A 162 28.27 -40.79 50.23
CA VAL A 162 28.02 -39.88 51.36
C VAL A 162 26.78 -40.34 52.10
N THR A 163 26.86 -40.43 53.40
CA THR A 163 25.70 -40.78 54.24
C THR A 163 25.80 -40.18 55.64
N HIS A 164 24.71 -39.97 56.29
CA HIS A 164 24.61 -39.60 57.69
C HIS A 164 24.26 -40.80 58.58
N ASN A 165 23.99 -41.99 57.99
CA ASN A 165 23.59 -43.18 58.67
C ASN A 165 24.85 -44.06 58.97
N PRO A 166 25.25 -44.21 60.21
CA PRO A 166 26.45 -44.96 60.58
C PRO A 166 26.28 -46.48 60.34
N GLU A 167 25.08 -47.05 60.59
CA GLU A 167 24.83 -48.48 60.40
C GLU A 167 25.01 -48.89 58.90
N LEU A 168 24.54 -48.08 57.98
CA LEU A 168 24.69 -48.34 56.56
C LEU A 168 26.16 -48.18 56.13
N ALA A 169 26.86 -47.17 56.67
CA ALA A 169 28.26 -46.98 56.38
C ALA A 169 29.10 -48.19 56.88
N GLU A 170 28.88 -48.65 58.08
CA GLU A 170 29.60 -49.79 58.69
C GLU A 170 29.32 -51.11 57.97
N LYS A 171 28.05 -51.37 57.59
CA LYS A 171 27.66 -52.62 56.91
C LYS A 171 28.14 -52.73 55.46
N TYR A 172 28.12 -51.60 54.71
CA TYR A 172 28.32 -51.67 53.28
C TYR A 172 29.69 -51.13 52.81
N SER A 173 30.47 -50.37 53.62
CA SER A 173 31.70 -49.75 53.19
C SER A 173 32.96 -50.51 53.57
N THR A 174 33.95 -50.45 52.70
CA THR A 174 35.29 -50.99 52.95
C THR A 174 36.25 -49.98 53.63
N ARG A 175 35.92 -48.68 53.48
CA ARG A 175 36.65 -47.55 54.10
C ARG A 175 35.64 -46.50 54.50
N ILE A 176 35.79 -45.94 55.69
CA ILE A 176 34.90 -44.93 56.28
C ILE A 176 35.76 -43.74 56.69
N ILE A 177 35.49 -42.59 56.05
CA ILE A 177 36.07 -41.30 56.36
C ILE A 177 35.02 -40.51 57.13
N LYS A 178 35.33 -40.14 58.39
CA LYS A 178 34.41 -39.34 59.22
C LYS A 178 34.76 -37.87 59.11
N LEU A 179 33.73 -37.08 58.69
CA LEU A 179 33.81 -35.63 58.53
C LEU A 179 32.99 -34.93 59.65
N LEU A 180 33.58 -33.86 60.18
CA LEU A 180 32.91 -32.93 61.09
C LEU A 180 33.37 -31.53 60.79
N ASP A 181 32.46 -30.59 60.54
CA ASP A 181 32.74 -29.20 60.24
C ASP A 181 33.85 -28.96 59.18
N GLY A 182 33.77 -29.72 58.08
CA GLY A 182 34.75 -29.66 56.96
C GLY A 182 36.06 -30.39 57.18
N ASN A 183 36.30 -30.94 58.41
CA ASN A 183 37.57 -31.60 58.75
C ASN A 183 37.42 -33.13 58.79
N VAL A 184 38.45 -33.82 58.36
CA VAL A 184 38.54 -35.28 58.48
C VAL A 184 38.96 -35.62 59.92
N ILE A 185 38.04 -36.28 60.67
CA ILE A 185 38.30 -36.66 62.05
C ILE A 185 38.91 -38.03 62.15
N SER A 186 38.46 -38.98 61.32
CA SER A 186 39.00 -40.32 61.32
C SER A 186 38.89 -40.95 59.94
N ASP A 187 39.86 -41.82 59.64
CA ASP A 187 39.88 -42.63 58.44
C ASP A 187 40.17 -44.09 58.84
N SER A 188 39.27 -45.01 58.51
CA SER A 188 39.37 -46.39 58.93
C SER A 188 40.48 -47.18 58.19
N ASN A 189 40.96 -46.67 57.06
CA ASN A 189 41.98 -47.28 56.24
C ASN A 189 42.74 -46.22 55.43
N PRO A 190 43.64 -45.40 56.10
CA PRO A 190 44.23 -44.26 55.40
C PRO A 190 45.19 -44.74 54.31
N TYR A 191 45.13 -44.06 53.18
CA TYR A 191 45.98 -44.33 52.02
C TYR A 191 47.41 -43.88 52.32
N LYS A 192 48.36 -44.79 52.15
CA LYS A 192 49.84 -44.48 52.26
C LYS A 192 50.34 -44.24 50.80
N ALA A 193 50.64 -43.00 50.47
CA ALA A 193 51.21 -42.68 49.18
C ALA A 193 52.60 -43.33 49.05
N GLY A 194 52.77 -44.20 48.05
CA GLY A 194 54.12 -44.72 47.71
C GLY A 194 54.92 -43.60 46.96
N GLU A 195 56.25 -43.56 47.23
CA GLU A 195 57.18 -42.56 46.71
C GLU A 195 57.57 -42.72 45.22
N GLU A 196 56.69 -43.11 44.32
CA GLU A 196 56.94 -43.11 42.89
C GLU A 196 56.20 -42.05 42.17
N LYS A 197 56.85 -40.90 41.98
CA LYS A 197 56.41 -39.90 40.97
C LYS A 197 56.79 -40.41 39.56
N GLN A 198 55.87 -41.12 38.91
CA GLN A 198 55.96 -41.33 37.49
C GLN A 198 55.45 -40.07 36.78
N GLU A 199 56.19 -39.50 35.85
CA GLU A 199 55.74 -38.49 34.92
C GLU A 199 54.68 -39.13 34.03
N VAL A 200 53.41 -38.90 34.39
CA VAL A 200 52.30 -39.42 33.62
C VAL A 200 52.09 -38.46 32.44
N THR A 201 52.38 -38.93 31.24
CA THR A 201 51.98 -38.29 30.00
C THR A 201 50.47 -38.17 29.96
N ARG A 202 49.98 -36.98 29.66
CA ARG A 202 48.55 -36.57 29.61
C ARG A 202 47.76 -37.59 28.78
N LYS A 203 47.06 -38.53 29.39
CA LYS A 203 46.12 -39.44 28.70
C LYS A 203 44.91 -38.65 28.31
N GLU A 204 44.44 -38.74 27.03
CA GLU A 204 43.21 -38.12 26.59
C GLU A 204 42.04 -38.61 27.44
N ILE A 205 41.29 -37.66 28.03
CA ILE A 205 40.20 -37.88 29.01
C ILE A 205 38.94 -38.49 28.35
N GLY A 206 39.00 -38.91 27.08
CA GLY A 206 37.90 -39.53 26.36
C GLY A 206 37.44 -38.73 25.12
N LYS A 207 36.52 -39.30 24.37
CA LYS A 207 35.93 -38.64 23.20
C LYS A 207 35.08 -37.43 23.63
N LYS A 208 35.26 -36.30 22.97
CA LYS A 208 34.52 -35.04 23.26
C LYS A 208 33.01 -35.20 23.11
N SER A 209 32.25 -34.90 24.17
CA SER A 209 30.79 -34.91 24.12
C SER A 209 30.27 -33.85 23.16
N LYS A 210 29.27 -34.14 22.34
CA LYS A 210 28.67 -33.18 21.40
C LYS A 210 27.20 -33.53 21.17
N LEU A 211 26.29 -32.69 21.67
CA LEU A 211 24.87 -32.78 21.33
C LEU A 211 24.64 -32.19 19.95
N SER A 212 24.01 -32.95 19.03
CA SER A 212 23.61 -32.43 17.74
C SER A 212 22.44 -31.43 17.90
N PHE A 213 22.44 -30.37 17.10
CA PHE A 213 21.35 -29.38 17.05
C PHE A 213 19.98 -30.04 16.76
N TRP A 214 19.93 -30.99 15.83
CA TRP A 214 18.69 -31.75 15.55
C TRP A 214 18.19 -32.57 16.74
N THR A 215 19.10 -33.09 17.55
CA THR A 215 18.74 -33.81 18.79
C THR A 215 18.20 -32.83 19.84
N ALA A 216 18.84 -31.66 19.97
CA ALA A 216 18.36 -30.58 20.83
C ALA A 216 16.97 -30.10 20.38
N PHE A 217 16.76 -29.87 19.08
CA PHE A 217 15.49 -29.48 18.48
C PHE A 217 14.36 -30.50 18.79
N LYS A 218 14.65 -31.79 18.61
CA LYS A 218 13.67 -32.86 18.87
C LYS A 218 13.31 -33.00 20.36
N LEU A 219 14.28 -32.80 21.23
CA LEU A 219 14.05 -32.79 22.69
C LEU A 219 13.22 -31.58 23.10
N SER A 220 13.53 -30.40 22.56
CA SER A 220 12.78 -29.17 22.79
C SER A 220 11.35 -29.25 22.25
N ALA A 221 11.14 -29.77 21.05
CA ALA A 221 9.82 -29.96 20.46
C ALA A 221 8.97 -30.92 21.32
N LYS A 222 9.56 -32.01 21.83
CA LYS A 222 8.85 -32.96 22.73
C LYS A 222 8.47 -32.30 24.07
N ASN A 223 9.35 -31.47 24.61
CA ASN A 223 9.04 -30.75 25.83
C ASN A 223 7.91 -29.73 25.63
N LEU A 224 7.94 -28.93 24.54
CA LEU A 224 6.87 -27.99 24.19
C LEU A 224 5.52 -28.71 23.99
N TYR A 225 5.54 -29.88 23.35
CA TYR A 225 4.33 -30.69 23.15
C TYR A 225 3.78 -31.20 24.49
N SER A 226 4.64 -31.53 25.46
CA SER A 226 4.21 -32.00 26.79
C SER A 226 3.47 -30.92 27.61
N LYS A 227 3.73 -29.63 27.30
CA LYS A 227 3.14 -28.43 27.90
C LYS A 227 2.31 -27.63 26.89
N LEU A 228 1.57 -28.32 26.00
CA LEU A 228 0.92 -27.72 24.81
C LEU A 228 0.07 -26.49 25.13
N LYS A 229 -0.74 -26.50 26.20
CA LYS A 229 -1.57 -25.34 26.58
C LYS A 229 -0.74 -24.08 26.82
N ARG A 230 0.38 -24.20 27.53
CA ARG A 230 1.30 -23.09 27.79
C ARG A 230 1.98 -22.64 26.48
N THR A 231 2.45 -23.59 25.67
CA THR A 231 3.10 -23.30 24.39
C THR A 231 2.17 -22.52 23.47
N ILE A 232 0.89 -22.92 23.34
CA ILE A 232 -0.10 -22.18 22.55
C ILE A 232 -0.28 -20.76 23.08
N MET A 233 -0.42 -20.58 24.40
CA MET A 233 -0.56 -19.23 24.99
C MET A 233 0.65 -18.34 24.68
N VAL A 234 1.85 -18.90 24.73
CA VAL A 234 3.09 -18.18 24.40
C VAL A 234 3.14 -17.81 22.90
N CYS A 235 2.77 -18.76 22.03
CA CYS A 235 2.70 -18.52 20.59
C CYS A 235 1.65 -17.44 20.25
N VAL A 236 0.49 -17.45 20.88
CA VAL A 236 -0.54 -16.41 20.70
C VAL A 236 -0.02 -15.06 21.18
N ALA A 237 0.59 -15.00 22.38
CA ALA A 237 1.17 -13.75 22.87
C ALA A 237 2.27 -13.21 21.97
N GLY A 238 3.14 -14.10 21.43
CA GLY A 238 4.16 -13.74 20.48
C GLY A 238 3.62 -13.28 19.12
N SER A 239 2.51 -13.87 18.66
CA SER A 239 1.90 -13.53 17.38
C SER A 239 1.23 -12.15 17.34
N ILE A 240 0.83 -11.58 18.49
CA ILE A 240 0.15 -10.28 18.54
C ILE A 240 0.98 -9.17 17.88
N GLY A 241 2.28 -9.11 18.18
CA GLY A 241 3.18 -8.14 17.56
C GLY A 241 3.32 -8.36 16.05
N ILE A 242 3.41 -9.62 15.63
CA ILE A 242 3.53 -10.00 14.22
C ILE A 242 2.23 -9.67 13.47
N ILE A 243 1.07 -9.97 14.05
CA ILE A 243 -0.24 -9.60 13.49
C ILE A 243 -0.33 -8.09 13.28
N GLY A 244 0.07 -7.31 14.30
CA GLY A 244 0.04 -5.84 14.19
C GLY A 244 0.90 -5.33 13.03
N VAL A 245 2.16 -5.75 12.95
CA VAL A 245 3.08 -5.34 11.86
C VAL A 245 2.59 -5.84 10.51
N ALA A 246 2.20 -7.11 10.42
CA ALA A 246 1.76 -7.71 9.16
C ALA A 246 0.46 -7.08 8.63
N THR A 247 -0.48 -6.75 9.52
CA THR A 247 -1.74 -6.07 9.13
C THR A 247 -1.46 -4.66 8.63
N VAL A 248 -0.57 -3.91 9.29
CA VAL A 248 -0.16 -2.58 8.82
C VAL A 248 0.52 -2.65 7.46
N LEU A 249 1.44 -3.60 7.26
CA LEU A 249 2.09 -3.80 5.96
C LEU A 249 1.10 -4.25 4.89
N ALA A 250 0.09 -5.07 5.24
CA ALA A 250 -0.96 -5.49 4.33
C ALA A 250 -1.82 -4.30 3.88
N ILE A 251 -2.22 -3.43 4.80
CA ILE A 251 -2.99 -2.20 4.48
C ILE A 251 -2.12 -1.24 3.66
N SER A 252 -0.87 -1.01 4.07
CA SER A 252 0.04 -0.12 3.34
C SER A 252 0.28 -0.60 1.90
N SER A 253 0.54 -1.89 1.71
CA SER A 253 0.75 -2.46 0.37
C SER A 253 -0.53 -2.46 -0.47
N GLY A 254 -1.68 -2.77 0.14
CA GLY A 254 -2.97 -2.74 -0.56
C GLY A 254 -3.37 -1.31 -0.95
N LEU A 255 -3.13 -0.34 -0.07
CA LEU A 255 -3.37 1.08 -0.35
C LEU A 255 -2.45 1.61 -1.45
N GLN A 256 -1.17 1.23 -1.46
CA GLN A 256 -0.25 1.58 -2.56
C GLN A 256 -0.73 1.00 -3.90
N ASN A 257 -1.15 -0.26 -3.93
CA ASN A 257 -1.69 -0.88 -5.14
C ASN A 257 -2.99 -0.19 -5.61
N TYR A 258 -3.86 0.17 -4.67
CA TYR A 258 -5.09 0.91 -4.99
C TYR A 258 -4.78 2.27 -5.59
N ILE A 259 -3.83 3.01 -5.02
CA ILE A 259 -3.41 4.30 -5.55
C ILE A 259 -2.80 4.16 -6.94
N GLN A 260 -1.95 3.17 -7.15
CA GLN A 260 -1.36 2.93 -8.46
C GLN A 260 -2.43 2.59 -9.51
N ALA A 261 -3.43 1.79 -9.15
CA ALA A 261 -4.58 1.52 -10.02
C ALA A 261 -5.40 2.79 -10.30
N MET A 262 -5.66 3.59 -9.26
CA MET A 262 -6.37 4.87 -9.40
C MET A 262 -5.55 5.89 -10.20
N GLN A 263 -4.23 5.95 -10.02
CA GLN A 263 -3.35 6.81 -10.81
C GLN A 263 -3.41 6.46 -12.30
N ASN A 264 -3.41 5.18 -12.64
CA ASN A 264 -3.52 4.73 -14.02
C ASN A 264 -4.91 5.02 -14.61
N ASP A 265 -5.97 4.87 -13.82
CA ASP A 265 -7.34 5.21 -14.23
C ASP A 265 -7.50 6.73 -14.43
N MET A 266 -6.99 7.54 -13.49
CA MET A 266 -7.02 9.01 -13.60
C MET A 266 -6.15 9.54 -14.73
N LEU A 267 -5.15 8.80 -15.18
CA LEU A 267 -4.23 9.22 -16.23
C LEU A 267 -4.93 9.46 -17.56
N SER A 268 -5.91 8.60 -17.87
CA SER A 268 -6.68 8.66 -19.11
C SER A 268 -7.55 9.91 -19.21
N GLY A 269 -8.08 10.39 -18.09
CA GLY A 269 -8.91 11.61 -18.06
C GLY A 269 -8.11 12.90 -17.74
N ASN A 270 -6.80 12.79 -17.45
CA ASN A 270 -5.98 13.95 -17.08
C ASN A 270 -4.64 13.94 -17.82
N PRO A 271 -4.64 14.38 -19.09
CA PRO A 271 -3.41 14.49 -19.88
C PRO A 271 -2.47 15.55 -19.29
N ILE A 272 -1.22 15.52 -19.72
CA ILE A 272 -0.32 16.65 -19.57
C ILE A 272 -0.69 17.66 -20.68
N THR A 273 -1.12 18.86 -20.30
CA THR A 273 -1.61 19.86 -21.23
C THR A 273 -0.64 21.01 -21.40
N ILE A 274 -0.44 21.43 -22.65
CA ILE A 274 0.27 22.63 -23.03
C ILE A 274 -0.74 23.53 -23.73
N SER A 275 -1.25 24.53 -23.03
CA SER A 275 -2.24 25.48 -23.56
C SER A 275 -1.59 26.82 -23.88
N GLU A 276 -2.09 27.55 -24.89
CA GLU A 276 -1.63 28.91 -25.24
C GLU A 276 -1.75 29.85 -24.04
N GLN A 277 -2.81 29.67 -23.21
CA GLN A 277 -2.97 30.33 -21.90
C GLN A 277 -2.93 29.28 -20.80
N SER A 278 -1.81 29.16 -20.09
CA SER A 278 -1.62 28.20 -19.03
C SER A 278 -1.80 28.88 -17.67
N PHE A 279 -2.66 28.29 -16.81
CA PHE A 279 -2.80 28.68 -15.41
C PHE A 279 -1.99 27.73 -14.53
N ASN A 280 -0.91 28.21 -13.95
CA ASN A 280 -0.05 27.42 -13.10
C ASN A 280 -0.56 27.37 -11.67
N LEU A 281 -1.42 26.39 -11.36
CA LEU A 281 -1.99 26.17 -10.03
C LEU A 281 -0.91 25.90 -8.97
N THR A 282 0.21 25.30 -9.35
CA THR A 282 1.34 25.03 -8.43
C THR A 282 1.99 26.34 -8.02
N ASN A 283 2.22 27.27 -8.94
CA ASN A 283 2.74 28.59 -8.64
C ASN A 283 1.72 29.41 -7.83
N ALA A 284 0.43 29.25 -8.12
CA ALA A 284 -0.64 29.90 -7.34
C ALA A 284 -0.65 29.41 -5.89
N LEU A 285 -0.56 28.11 -5.66
CA LEU A 285 -0.50 27.51 -4.32
C LEU A 285 0.81 27.81 -3.60
N ASN A 286 1.93 27.86 -4.33
CA ASN A 286 3.22 28.26 -3.78
C ASN A 286 3.24 29.74 -3.40
N ALA A 287 2.64 30.62 -4.19
CA ALA A 287 2.45 32.03 -3.85
C ALA A 287 1.58 32.22 -2.59
N LEU A 288 0.58 31.34 -2.40
CA LEU A 288 -0.26 31.31 -1.21
C LEU A 288 0.44 30.71 0.03
N SER A 289 1.40 29.81 -0.15
CA SER A 289 1.92 28.99 0.95
C SER A 289 3.30 29.35 1.50
N THR A 290 4.20 29.94 0.73
CA THR A 290 5.61 29.77 1.10
C THR A 290 6.39 31.02 1.49
N SER A 291 6.22 32.17 0.89
CA SER A 291 7.20 33.25 1.11
C SER A 291 6.80 34.30 2.13
N ALA A 292 5.52 34.50 2.32
CA ALA A 292 5.05 35.54 3.23
C ALA A 292 4.96 35.09 4.70
N GLN A 293 4.93 33.79 4.98
CA GLN A 293 4.69 33.27 6.32
C GLN A 293 5.98 32.95 7.09
N GLN A 294 7.03 32.54 6.44
CA GLN A 294 8.25 32.10 7.12
C GLN A 294 9.16 33.26 7.51
N ASP A 295 9.33 34.25 6.65
CA ASP A 295 10.18 35.44 6.96
C ASP A 295 9.51 36.39 7.94
N LEU A 296 8.17 36.50 7.96
CA LEU A 296 7.42 37.35 8.89
C LEU A 296 7.24 36.76 10.30
N ILE A 297 7.28 35.40 10.41
CA ILE A 297 7.15 34.73 11.72
C ILE A 297 8.47 34.78 12.49
N GLU A 298 9.63 34.77 11.84
CA GLU A 298 10.93 34.89 12.54
C GLU A 298 11.20 36.29 13.09
N GLU A 299 10.67 37.36 12.49
CA GLU A 299 10.80 38.73 13.01
C GLU A 299 9.72 39.12 14.03
N ALA A 300 8.61 38.43 14.11
CA ALA A 300 7.38 38.85 14.82
C ALA A 300 7.23 38.31 16.25
N THR A 301 8.20 37.63 16.84
CA THR A 301 8.08 37.14 18.22
C THR A 301 8.69 38.12 19.24
N GLN A 302 8.17 39.34 19.32
CA GLN A 302 8.37 40.19 20.51
C GLN A 302 7.17 40.05 21.45
N ASP A 303 7.42 39.51 22.64
CA ASP A 303 6.40 39.44 23.70
C ASP A 303 5.92 40.83 24.12
N GLY A 304 4.61 41.03 24.07
CA GLY A 304 3.96 42.21 24.60
C GLY A 304 3.58 43.30 23.59
N VAL A 305 3.71 43.07 22.28
CA VAL A 305 3.24 43.99 21.22
C VAL A 305 2.33 43.25 20.24
N ILE A 306 1.34 43.96 19.67
CA ILE A 306 0.50 43.46 18.58
C ILE A 306 1.16 43.90 17.27
N ASN A 307 1.60 42.94 16.49
CA ASN A 307 2.17 43.20 15.18
C ASN A 307 1.07 43.45 14.14
N VAL A 308 1.30 44.41 13.24
CA VAL A 308 0.38 44.71 12.15
C VAL A 308 0.55 43.65 11.05
N ASP A 309 -0.50 42.90 10.76
CA ASP A 309 -0.57 42.04 9.62
C ASP A 309 -1.02 42.84 8.38
N TYR A 310 -0.12 43.05 7.44
CA TYR A 310 -0.36 43.85 6.23
C TYR A 310 -1.20 43.07 5.19
N LEU A 311 -2.46 42.73 5.53
CA LEU A 311 -3.39 42.05 4.65
C LEU A 311 -3.56 42.75 3.29
N VAL A 312 -3.59 44.10 3.30
CA VAL A 312 -3.74 44.88 2.04
C VAL A 312 -2.54 44.73 1.13
N GLU A 313 -1.32 44.72 1.71
CA GLU A 313 -0.07 44.54 0.94
C GLU A 313 -0.04 43.14 0.32
N ARG A 314 -0.49 42.12 1.06
CA ARG A 314 -0.67 40.76 0.54
C ARG A 314 -1.72 40.66 -0.57
N LEU A 315 -2.85 41.38 -0.43
CA LEU A 315 -3.89 41.39 -1.45
C LEU A 315 -3.43 42.12 -2.72
N VAL A 316 -2.63 43.20 -2.58
CA VAL A 316 -2.02 43.89 -3.73
C VAL A 316 -0.97 42.98 -4.40
N ALA A 317 -0.10 42.37 -3.62
CA ALA A 317 0.88 41.41 -4.14
C ALA A 317 0.22 40.18 -4.80
N MET A 318 -0.93 39.73 -4.28
CA MET A 318 -1.76 38.71 -4.95
C MET A 318 -2.34 39.22 -6.27
N GLY A 319 -2.81 40.47 -6.33
CA GLY A 319 -3.35 41.06 -7.55
C GLY A 319 -2.28 41.19 -8.64
N ASP A 320 -1.08 41.63 -8.28
CA ASP A 320 0.06 41.68 -9.21
C ASP A 320 0.56 40.28 -9.61
N ASN A 321 0.48 39.31 -8.71
CA ASN A 321 0.82 37.92 -8.99
C ASN A 321 -0.24 37.20 -9.82
N ILE A 322 -1.52 37.54 -9.75
CA ILE A 322 -2.59 36.93 -10.56
C ILE A 322 -2.28 37.14 -12.06
N ASN A 323 -1.82 38.28 -12.45
CA ASN A 323 -1.37 38.55 -13.84
C ASN A 323 -0.08 37.77 -14.21
N SER A 324 0.70 37.32 -13.22
CA SER A 324 1.87 36.46 -13.44
C SER A 324 1.56 34.96 -13.34
N LEU A 325 0.32 34.60 -13.00
CA LEU A 325 -0.15 33.21 -12.91
C LEU A 325 -0.69 32.68 -14.25
N THR A 326 -1.08 33.59 -15.15
CA THR A 326 -1.38 33.26 -16.55
C THR A 326 -0.13 33.45 -17.37
N LEU A 327 0.41 32.38 -17.88
CA LEU A 327 1.55 32.36 -18.78
C LEU A 327 1.00 32.15 -20.20
N GLU A 328 1.45 33.00 -21.12
CA GLU A 328 1.18 32.84 -22.54
C GLU A 328 2.29 31.97 -23.14
N ASN A 329 1.94 30.80 -23.67
CA ASN A 329 2.83 29.95 -24.44
C ASN A 329 2.70 30.28 -25.91
N ASP A 330 3.82 30.46 -26.60
CA ASP A 330 3.87 30.59 -28.06
C ASP A 330 4.07 29.19 -28.65
N ILE A 331 2.96 28.51 -28.96
CA ILE A 331 2.96 27.17 -29.55
C ILE A 331 3.31 27.29 -31.04
N THR A 332 4.55 26.98 -31.37
CA THR A 332 5.06 27.03 -32.75
C THR A 332 5.01 25.65 -33.40
N GLN A 333 5.10 25.61 -34.74
CA GLN A 333 5.22 24.34 -35.48
C GLN A 333 6.44 23.53 -35.02
N ASP A 334 7.56 24.21 -34.76
CA ASP A 334 8.79 23.57 -34.27
C ASP A 334 8.57 22.87 -32.91
N TYR A 335 7.77 23.48 -32.03
CA TYR A 335 7.42 22.85 -30.76
C TYR A 335 6.50 21.63 -30.94
N ILE A 336 5.54 21.73 -31.87
CA ILE A 336 4.66 20.60 -32.20
C ILE A 336 5.50 19.44 -32.75
N ASP A 337 6.41 19.70 -33.64
CA ASP A 337 7.31 18.70 -34.22
C ASP A 337 8.22 18.09 -33.14
N TYR A 338 8.64 18.88 -32.14
CA TYR A 338 9.38 18.40 -30.97
C TYR A 338 8.55 17.47 -30.13
N VAL A 339 7.29 17.80 -29.83
CA VAL A 339 6.40 16.94 -29.07
C VAL A 339 6.15 15.60 -29.78
N TYR A 340 5.95 15.63 -31.09
CA TYR A 340 5.80 14.40 -31.90
C TYR A 340 7.08 13.57 -32.04
N ALA A 341 8.25 14.16 -31.79
CA ALA A 341 9.53 13.42 -31.79
C ALA A 341 9.77 12.65 -30.46
N MET A 342 8.87 12.76 -29.50
CA MET A 342 8.94 12.01 -28.25
C MET A 342 8.89 10.49 -28.51
N PRO A 343 9.60 9.67 -27.72
CA PRO A 343 9.54 8.21 -27.86
C PRO A 343 8.11 7.65 -27.79
N GLU A 344 7.72 6.86 -28.76
CA GLU A 344 6.37 6.25 -28.86
C GLU A 344 5.99 5.44 -27.62
N GLU A 345 6.98 4.86 -26.92
CA GLU A 345 6.71 4.10 -25.69
C GLU A 345 6.18 4.95 -24.52
N TYR A 346 6.42 6.27 -24.53
CA TYR A 346 5.97 7.15 -23.46
C TYR A 346 4.51 7.56 -23.61
N VAL A 347 4.02 7.65 -24.85
CA VAL A 347 2.79 8.33 -25.20
C VAL A 347 1.77 7.37 -25.80
N ALA A 348 0.57 7.35 -25.28
CA ALA A 348 -0.56 6.64 -25.87
C ALA A 348 -1.23 7.42 -26.97
N GLU A 349 -1.36 8.77 -26.79
CA GLU A 349 -2.00 9.66 -27.73
C GLU A 349 -1.53 11.11 -27.52
N ILE A 350 -1.51 11.89 -28.60
CA ILE A 350 -1.31 13.35 -28.61
C ILE A 350 -2.48 13.98 -29.34
N VAL A 351 -3.26 14.78 -28.65
CA VAL A 351 -4.40 15.50 -29.24
C VAL A 351 -4.03 16.96 -29.41
N LEU A 352 -4.25 17.49 -30.61
CA LEU A 352 -4.05 18.91 -30.96
C LEU A 352 -5.41 19.61 -31.02
N ASP A 353 -5.79 20.31 -29.97
CA ASP A 353 -7.02 21.11 -29.96
C ASP A 353 -6.77 22.52 -30.52
N TYR A 354 -7.57 22.86 -31.49
CA TYR A 354 -7.49 24.15 -32.16
C TYR A 354 -8.35 25.24 -31.51
N GLY A 355 -9.15 24.88 -30.47
CA GLY A 355 -10.06 25.81 -29.79
C GLY A 355 -11.19 26.30 -30.69
N LEU A 356 -11.73 25.43 -31.55
CA LEU A 356 -12.85 25.71 -32.42
C LEU A 356 -14.16 25.70 -31.67
N GLU A 357 -15.05 26.65 -31.91
CA GLU A 357 -16.43 26.65 -31.43
C GLU A 357 -17.38 26.32 -32.60
N LEU A 358 -17.75 25.04 -32.67
CA LEU A 358 -18.54 24.54 -33.80
C LEU A 358 -20.05 24.76 -33.65
N SER A 359 -20.57 25.01 -32.45
CA SER A 359 -22.02 25.10 -32.19
C SER A 359 -22.72 26.25 -32.90
N ASN A 360 -21.95 27.30 -33.28
CA ASN A 360 -22.44 28.40 -34.12
C ASN A 360 -22.70 27.99 -35.58
N ASN A 361 -21.94 26.98 -36.03
CA ASN A 361 -21.89 26.57 -37.43
C ASN A 361 -22.58 25.25 -37.70
N ILE A 362 -23.03 24.54 -36.64
CA ILE A 362 -23.74 23.27 -36.73
C ILE A 362 -25.23 23.50 -36.50
N TYR A 363 -26.02 23.00 -37.43
CA TYR A 363 -27.46 23.09 -37.44
C TYR A 363 -28.12 21.73 -37.27
N THR A 364 -29.22 21.69 -36.51
CA THR A 364 -30.03 20.51 -36.27
C THR A 364 -31.52 20.81 -36.42
N ASP A 365 -32.33 19.76 -36.62
CA ASP A 365 -33.76 19.90 -36.67
C ASP A 365 -34.32 20.31 -35.32
N TYR A 366 -35.15 21.35 -35.37
CA TYR A 366 -35.74 21.99 -34.22
C TYR A 366 -37.25 21.81 -34.23
N LYS A 367 -37.80 21.28 -33.16
CA LYS A 367 -39.26 21.05 -33.02
C LYS A 367 -39.88 22.18 -32.24
N PHE A 368 -40.60 23.04 -32.98
CA PHE A 368 -41.38 24.14 -32.44
C PHE A 368 -42.81 24.04 -32.89
N GLU A 369 -43.80 24.12 -31.95
CA GLU A 369 -45.23 23.94 -32.26
C GLU A 369 -45.71 24.97 -33.31
N GLY A 370 -46.22 24.46 -34.43
CA GLY A 370 -46.84 25.28 -35.48
C GLY A 370 -45.92 25.78 -36.59
N GLN A 371 -44.63 25.41 -36.57
CA GLN A 371 -43.71 25.68 -37.69
C GLN A 371 -43.28 24.40 -38.40
N THR A 372 -43.16 24.48 -39.69
CA THR A 372 -42.58 23.43 -40.53
C THR A 372 -41.08 23.53 -40.48
N ASN A 373 -40.41 22.50 -39.92
CA ASN A 373 -39.01 22.16 -40.08
C ASN A 373 -38.04 23.33 -40.35
N ASN A 374 -37.79 24.17 -39.36
CA ASN A 374 -36.67 25.06 -39.40
C ASN A 374 -35.54 24.41 -38.59
N ASN A 375 -34.43 24.16 -39.25
CA ASN A 375 -33.21 23.79 -38.55
C ASN A 375 -32.63 25.06 -37.91
N ILE A 376 -32.10 24.87 -36.70
CA ILE A 376 -31.49 25.95 -35.92
C ILE A 376 -30.06 25.58 -35.56
N SER A 377 -29.20 26.57 -35.37
CA SER A 377 -27.89 26.33 -34.86
C SER A 377 -27.90 25.85 -33.38
N LEU A 378 -26.97 25.03 -32.98
CA LEU A 378 -26.88 24.52 -31.60
C LEU A 378 -26.74 25.66 -30.57
N SER A 379 -25.95 26.69 -30.86
CA SER A 379 -25.85 27.88 -30.02
C SER A 379 -27.16 28.67 -29.92
N GLY A 380 -27.92 28.75 -31.02
CA GLY A 380 -29.23 29.38 -31.03
C GLY A 380 -30.28 28.64 -30.19
N GLU A 381 -30.22 27.32 -30.19
CA GLU A 381 -31.12 26.50 -29.39
C GLU A 381 -30.87 26.69 -27.88
N ILE A 382 -29.61 26.71 -27.44
CA ILE A 382 -29.24 27.02 -26.06
C ILE A 382 -29.71 28.40 -25.62
N GLU A 383 -29.56 29.42 -26.48
CA GLU A 383 -29.98 30.76 -26.18
C GLU A 383 -31.52 30.85 -26.00
N ILE A 384 -32.25 30.06 -26.77
CA ILE A 384 -33.71 29.94 -26.60
C ILE A 384 -34.04 29.37 -25.22
N TYR A 385 -33.45 28.25 -24.81
CA TYR A 385 -33.69 27.65 -23.48
C TYR A 385 -33.26 28.59 -22.36
N THR A 386 -32.14 29.25 -22.49
CA THR A 386 -31.66 30.26 -21.54
C THR A 386 -32.65 31.42 -21.41
N SER A 387 -33.15 31.95 -22.55
CA SER A 387 -34.11 33.02 -22.57
C SER A 387 -35.47 32.64 -22.00
N MET A 388 -35.94 31.43 -22.30
CA MET A 388 -37.15 30.91 -21.73
C MET A 388 -37.06 30.80 -20.20
N LEU A 389 -35.97 30.26 -19.65
CA LEU A 389 -35.74 30.19 -18.21
C LEU A 389 -35.66 31.59 -17.56
N ASN A 390 -35.04 32.56 -18.21
CA ASN A 390 -34.95 33.94 -17.72
C ASN A 390 -36.29 34.62 -17.60
N GLN A 391 -37.33 34.19 -18.35
CA GLN A 391 -38.70 34.74 -18.28
C GLN A 391 -39.57 34.06 -17.22
N THR A 392 -39.05 33.03 -16.56
CA THR A 392 -39.75 32.26 -15.54
C THR A 392 -39.23 32.58 -14.14
N GLU A 393 -39.87 32.05 -13.11
CA GLU A 393 -39.38 32.08 -11.73
C GLU A 393 -38.08 31.25 -11.54
N TYR A 394 -37.65 30.51 -12.57
CA TYR A 394 -36.44 29.69 -12.60
C TYR A 394 -35.22 30.41 -13.17
N SER A 395 -35.26 31.74 -13.32
CA SER A 395 -34.20 32.58 -13.89
C SER A 395 -32.85 32.42 -13.19
N ASP A 396 -32.85 32.07 -11.90
CA ASP A 396 -31.62 31.80 -11.17
C ASP A 396 -30.83 30.58 -11.69
N TYR A 397 -31.49 29.67 -12.40
CA TYR A 397 -30.87 28.49 -13.00
C TYR A 397 -30.27 28.75 -14.39
N ALA A 398 -30.75 29.78 -15.10
CA ALA A 398 -30.31 30.10 -16.46
C ALA A 398 -28.79 30.35 -16.53
N GLN A 399 -28.18 30.90 -15.47
CA GLN A 399 -26.75 31.15 -15.41
C GLN A 399 -25.91 29.85 -15.39
N TYR A 400 -26.49 28.71 -14.99
CA TYR A 400 -25.78 27.43 -14.93
C TYR A 400 -25.79 26.67 -16.26
N ILE A 401 -26.73 27.00 -17.18
CA ILE A 401 -26.80 26.34 -18.49
C ILE A 401 -25.47 26.44 -19.21
N SER A 402 -24.84 27.62 -19.21
CA SER A 402 -23.57 27.85 -19.88
C SER A 402 -22.40 26.99 -19.36
N LEU A 403 -22.51 26.42 -18.15
CA LEU A 403 -21.50 25.54 -17.60
C LEU A 403 -21.57 24.12 -18.17
N PHE A 404 -22.68 23.74 -18.79
CA PHE A 404 -22.95 22.38 -19.26
C PHE A 404 -23.19 22.30 -20.77
N THR A 405 -22.84 23.34 -21.51
CA THR A 405 -23.17 23.49 -22.93
C THR A 405 -22.04 23.15 -23.90
N GLN A 406 -20.98 22.53 -23.43
CA GLN A 406 -19.92 22.05 -24.31
C GLN A 406 -20.38 20.76 -25.01
N SER A 407 -20.99 20.89 -26.16
CA SER A 407 -21.69 19.80 -26.86
C SER A 407 -20.81 19.07 -27.88
N PHE A 408 -19.80 19.73 -28.43
CA PHE A 408 -18.93 19.18 -29.46
C PHE A 408 -17.47 19.37 -29.06
N SER A 409 -16.77 18.26 -28.83
CA SER A 409 -15.35 18.25 -28.45
C SER A 409 -14.52 17.47 -29.49
N LEU A 410 -13.24 17.72 -29.53
CA LEU A 410 -12.32 17.00 -30.41
C LEU A 410 -12.04 15.61 -29.87
N ALA A 411 -12.16 14.59 -30.71
CA ALA A 411 -11.81 13.21 -30.38
C ALA A 411 -10.30 12.97 -30.54
N PRO A 412 -9.69 12.09 -29.73
CA PRO A 412 -8.42 11.46 -30.05
C PRO A 412 -8.49 10.70 -31.38
N ASP A 413 -7.40 10.69 -32.16
CA ASP A 413 -7.37 10.00 -33.44
C ASP A 413 -7.08 8.48 -33.33
N ASN A 414 -6.53 8.02 -32.21
CA ASN A 414 -6.13 6.63 -32.00
C ASN A 414 -7.32 5.76 -31.54
N GLU A 415 -7.81 4.93 -32.46
CA GLU A 415 -8.89 3.99 -32.18
C GLU A 415 -8.59 3.02 -31.04
N ASP A 416 -7.35 2.48 -30.97
CA ASP A 416 -6.95 1.55 -29.90
C ASP A 416 -6.96 2.25 -28.53
N PHE A 417 -6.58 3.53 -28.47
CA PHE A 417 -6.64 4.33 -27.25
C PHE A 417 -8.08 4.51 -26.78
N ILE A 418 -9.00 4.88 -27.69
CA ILE A 418 -10.43 5.01 -27.37
C ILE A 418 -11.01 3.68 -26.93
N LEU A 419 -10.78 2.60 -27.69
CA LEU A 419 -11.32 1.27 -27.39
C LEU A 419 -10.64 0.62 -26.17
N SER A 420 -9.51 1.14 -25.69
CA SER A 420 -8.94 0.69 -24.41
C SER A 420 -9.83 1.08 -23.22
N GLN A 421 -10.57 2.19 -23.32
CA GLN A 421 -11.35 2.81 -22.27
C GLN A 421 -12.86 2.67 -22.45
N TYR A 422 -13.34 2.61 -23.69
CA TYR A 422 -14.77 2.62 -24.04
C TYR A 422 -15.17 1.36 -24.80
N ASP A 423 -16.43 0.98 -24.64
CA ASP A 423 -17.09 -0.06 -25.44
C ASP A 423 -18.07 0.60 -26.42
N ILE A 424 -18.14 0.13 -27.66
CA ILE A 424 -19.18 0.51 -28.62
C ILE A 424 -20.45 -0.22 -28.21
N VAL A 425 -21.50 0.51 -27.86
CA VAL A 425 -22.78 -0.04 -27.40
C VAL A 425 -23.86 -0.05 -28.50
N SER A 426 -23.66 0.69 -29.60
CA SER A 426 -24.51 0.64 -30.80
C SER A 426 -24.21 -0.62 -31.61
N ASP A 427 -25.05 -0.93 -32.63
CA ASP A 427 -24.96 -2.18 -33.41
C ASP A 427 -23.55 -2.37 -34.00
N ALA A 428 -22.88 -3.41 -33.53
CA ALA A 428 -21.49 -3.73 -33.87
C ALA A 428 -21.24 -4.01 -35.37
N MET A 429 -22.31 -4.26 -36.18
CA MET A 429 -22.13 -4.49 -37.62
C MET A 429 -22.04 -3.21 -38.45
N THR A 430 -22.53 -2.09 -37.93
CA THR A 430 -22.59 -0.82 -38.65
C THR A 430 -21.81 0.30 -38.00
N SER A 431 -21.52 0.17 -36.71
CA SER A 431 -20.82 1.19 -35.93
C SER A 431 -19.32 1.11 -36.09
N LYS A 432 -18.65 2.25 -36.21
CA LYS A 432 -17.18 2.40 -36.26
C LYS A 432 -16.75 3.69 -35.58
N ILE A 433 -15.56 3.71 -35.04
CA ILE A 433 -14.94 4.95 -34.57
C ILE A 433 -14.81 5.93 -35.75
N PRO A 434 -15.20 7.21 -35.62
CA PRO A 434 -15.13 8.19 -36.68
C PRO A 434 -13.68 8.50 -37.08
N THR A 435 -13.44 8.61 -38.39
CA THR A 435 -12.14 8.97 -38.95
C THR A 435 -12.23 10.07 -40.01
N GLU A 436 -13.40 10.20 -40.65
CA GLU A 436 -13.62 11.15 -41.72
C GLU A 436 -14.24 12.46 -41.18
N ALA A 437 -14.15 13.55 -41.94
CA ALA A 437 -14.68 14.86 -41.55
C ALA A 437 -16.19 14.91 -41.37
N ASN A 438 -16.96 14.01 -41.98
CA ASN A 438 -18.40 13.95 -41.86
C ASN A 438 -18.89 12.94 -40.82
N GLU A 439 -18.01 12.38 -40.02
CA GLU A 439 -18.30 11.37 -39.00
C GLU A 439 -18.10 11.95 -37.60
N ILE A 440 -19.03 11.65 -36.71
CA ILE A 440 -18.99 12.03 -35.30
C ILE A 440 -19.37 10.83 -34.44
N MET A 441 -19.00 10.86 -33.16
CA MET A 441 -19.41 9.85 -32.19
C MET A 441 -20.03 10.47 -30.96
N LEU A 442 -20.93 9.71 -30.33
CA LEU A 442 -21.58 10.06 -29.08
C LEU A 442 -20.99 9.27 -27.95
N VAL A 443 -20.68 9.92 -26.84
CA VAL A 443 -20.28 9.27 -25.60
C VAL A 443 -21.39 9.45 -24.56
N ILE A 444 -21.83 8.35 -23.96
CA ILE A 444 -22.81 8.30 -22.86
C ILE A 444 -22.10 7.95 -21.54
N ASP A 445 -22.77 8.20 -20.42
CA ASP A 445 -22.22 7.89 -19.11
C ASP A 445 -22.21 6.37 -18.78
N GLU A 446 -21.67 6.01 -17.62
CA GLU A 446 -21.63 4.63 -17.12
C GLU A 446 -23.03 4.02 -16.85
N ASN A 447 -24.07 4.85 -16.72
CA ASN A 447 -25.44 4.44 -16.46
C ASN A 447 -26.29 4.36 -17.74
N ASN A 448 -25.69 4.51 -18.93
CA ASN A 448 -26.35 4.70 -20.23
C ASN A 448 -27.22 5.96 -20.29
N ALA A 449 -26.81 7.03 -19.63
CA ALA A 449 -27.56 8.27 -19.57
C ALA A 449 -26.80 9.41 -20.27
N MET A 450 -27.55 10.38 -20.71
CA MET A 450 -27.10 11.71 -21.12
C MET A 450 -27.91 12.75 -20.34
N THR A 451 -27.33 13.91 -20.14
CA THR A 451 -28.07 14.99 -19.47
C THR A 451 -29.22 15.49 -20.35
N ASP A 452 -30.35 15.83 -19.75
CA ASP A 452 -31.52 16.43 -20.40
C ASP A 452 -31.14 17.72 -21.13
N LEU A 453 -30.25 18.53 -20.58
CA LEU A 453 -29.75 19.74 -21.21
C LEU A 453 -28.98 19.45 -22.52
N LEU A 454 -28.10 18.42 -22.52
CA LEU A 454 -27.40 18.02 -23.72
C LEU A 454 -28.34 17.44 -24.77
N LEU A 455 -29.33 16.62 -24.36
CA LEU A 455 -30.38 16.10 -25.25
C LEU A 455 -31.24 17.24 -25.86
N ALA A 456 -31.54 18.26 -25.07
CA ALA A 456 -32.24 19.44 -25.55
C ALA A 456 -31.40 20.22 -26.58
N GLN A 457 -30.14 20.50 -26.26
CA GLN A 457 -29.21 21.22 -27.12
C GLN A 457 -28.99 20.52 -28.47
N LEU A 458 -28.98 19.20 -28.48
CA LEU A 458 -28.83 18.38 -29.67
C LEU A 458 -30.14 18.20 -30.41
N GLY A 459 -31.23 18.80 -29.96
CA GLY A 459 -32.54 18.76 -30.60
C GLY A 459 -33.26 17.41 -30.49
N TYR A 460 -32.95 16.59 -29.49
CA TYR A 460 -33.68 15.36 -29.15
C TYR A 460 -34.95 15.63 -28.35
N LEU A 461 -34.96 16.72 -27.54
CA LEU A 461 -36.13 17.20 -26.80
C LEU A 461 -36.70 18.41 -27.50
N SER A 462 -38.03 18.48 -27.57
CA SER A 462 -38.73 19.71 -27.97
C SER A 462 -38.70 20.75 -26.82
N GLN A 463 -39.03 22.00 -27.11
CA GLN A 463 -39.14 23.02 -26.06
C GLN A 463 -40.11 22.63 -24.95
N GLU A 464 -41.26 22.04 -25.29
CA GLU A 464 -42.23 21.59 -24.31
C GLU A 464 -41.69 20.45 -23.45
N GLU A 465 -41.03 19.45 -24.05
CA GLU A 465 -40.42 18.33 -23.34
C GLU A 465 -39.32 18.84 -22.41
N PHE A 466 -38.45 19.77 -22.82
CA PHE A 466 -37.44 20.36 -21.97
C PHE A 466 -38.01 21.07 -20.76
N PHE A 467 -39.05 21.94 -21.01
CA PHE A 467 -39.68 22.63 -19.90
C PHE A 467 -40.47 21.69 -18.98
N ASN A 468 -41.02 20.61 -19.52
CA ASN A 468 -41.65 19.59 -18.72
C ASN A 468 -40.67 18.93 -17.72
N VAL A 469 -39.40 18.75 -18.12
CA VAL A 469 -38.31 18.31 -17.19
C VAL A 469 -38.08 19.34 -16.09
N VAL A 470 -38.07 20.64 -16.41
CA VAL A 470 -37.94 21.73 -15.44
C VAL A 470 -39.11 21.71 -14.45
N TYR A 471 -40.35 21.58 -14.95
CA TYR A 471 -41.55 21.52 -14.11
C TYR A 471 -41.56 20.29 -13.22
N LYS A 472 -41.13 19.12 -13.72
CA LYS A 472 -40.92 17.90 -12.91
C LYS A 472 -39.94 18.12 -11.78
N ALA A 473 -38.78 18.71 -12.08
CA ALA A 473 -37.70 18.94 -11.10
C ALA A 473 -38.07 19.93 -10.00
N THR A 474 -38.98 20.85 -10.29
CA THR A 474 -39.45 21.91 -9.40
C THR A 474 -40.79 21.62 -8.73
N ASP A 475 -41.41 20.48 -8.99
CA ASP A 475 -42.74 20.06 -8.49
C ASP A 475 -43.84 21.06 -8.87
N ASP A 476 -43.76 21.63 -10.10
CA ASP A 476 -44.73 22.62 -10.63
C ASP A 476 -46.00 21.92 -11.11
N GLU A 477 -47.16 22.60 -10.89
CA GLU A 477 -48.48 22.11 -11.32
C GLU A 477 -48.61 21.96 -12.86
N LYS A 478 -47.68 22.56 -13.61
CA LYS A 478 -47.65 22.48 -15.09
C LYS A 478 -47.03 21.19 -15.63
N TYR A 479 -46.45 20.37 -14.77
CA TYR A 479 -45.89 19.10 -15.17
C TYR A 479 -46.93 18.17 -15.80
N ASP A 480 -46.65 17.67 -17.00
CA ASP A 480 -47.48 16.76 -17.76
C ASP A 480 -46.75 15.42 -18.00
N GLU A 481 -47.21 14.36 -17.33
CA GLU A 481 -46.64 13.01 -17.44
C GLU A 481 -46.66 12.50 -18.91
N THR A 482 -47.48 13.01 -19.79
CA THR A 482 -47.58 12.59 -21.19
C THR A 482 -46.42 13.12 -22.05
N LEU A 483 -45.74 14.16 -21.60
CA LEU A 483 -44.59 14.75 -22.27
C LEU A 483 -43.23 14.21 -21.69
N ASP A 484 -43.30 13.31 -20.71
CA ASP A 484 -42.10 12.75 -20.07
C ASP A 484 -41.47 11.70 -21.01
N LYS A 485 -40.32 12.03 -21.56
CA LYS A 485 -39.56 11.15 -22.45
C LYS A 485 -38.35 10.60 -21.68
N GLU A 486 -38.53 9.38 -21.16
CA GLU A 486 -37.51 8.75 -20.29
C GLU A 486 -36.41 7.99 -21.05
N HIS A 487 -36.66 7.60 -22.31
CA HIS A 487 -35.78 6.73 -23.09
C HIS A 487 -35.68 7.16 -24.54
N PHE A 488 -34.51 6.93 -25.13
CA PHE A 488 -34.21 7.04 -26.54
C PHE A 488 -33.64 5.72 -27.03
N ASP A 489 -34.13 5.20 -28.15
CA ASP A 489 -33.54 4.04 -28.79
C ASP A 489 -32.22 4.44 -29.51
N TYR A 490 -31.24 3.56 -29.55
CA TYR A 490 -29.94 3.83 -30.23
C TYR A 490 -30.15 4.18 -31.72
N ASP A 491 -31.17 3.60 -32.36
CA ASP A 491 -31.48 3.89 -33.76
C ASP A 491 -32.01 5.34 -33.95
N GLU A 492 -32.72 5.89 -32.96
CA GLU A 492 -33.16 7.30 -32.97
C GLU A 492 -31.95 8.23 -32.87
N ILE A 493 -30.95 7.85 -32.04
CA ILE A 493 -29.74 8.64 -31.86
C ILE A 493 -28.85 8.58 -33.10
N LEU A 494 -28.60 7.38 -33.63
CA LEU A 494 -27.80 7.18 -34.86
C LEU A 494 -28.48 7.75 -36.12
N GLY A 495 -29.81 7.85 -36.14
CA GLY A 495 -30.56 8.35 -37.29
C GLY A 495 -30.56 9.87 -37.39
N LYS A 496 -30.08 10.59 -36.34
CA LYS A 496 -30.06 12.06 -36.36
C LYS A 496 -28.84 12.55 -37.10
N THR A 497 -29.02 13.53 -37.99
CA THR A 497 -27.96 14.20 -38.74
C THR A 497 -27.88 15.66 -38.34
N PHE A 498 -26.65 16.15 -38.35
CA PHE A 498 -26.30 17.53 -38.11
C PHE A 498 -25.67 18.10 -39.37
N ARG A 499 -25.71 19.40 -39.60
CA ARG A 499 -25.08 20.03 -40.74
C ARG A 499 -24.19 21.19 -40.34
N TRP A 500 -22.91 21.09 -40.67
CA TRP A 500 -21.96 22.15 -40.46
C TRP A 500 -21.86 23.02 -41.72
N TYR A 501 -21.76 24.33 -41.53
CA TYR A 501 -21.58 25.30 -42.61
C TYR A 501 -20.42 26.25 -42.34
N PRO A 502 -19.68 26.70 -43.38
CA PRO A 502 -18.56 27.65 -43.23
C PRO A 502 -19.05 29.03 -42.81
N ASN A 503 -18.14 29.84 -42.24
CA ASN A 503 -18.43 31.14 -41.70
C ASN A 503 -19.08 32.10 -42.72
N ASP A 504 -18.71 32.12 -43.99
CA ASP A 504 -19.26 33.01 -45.01
C ASP A 504 -20.75 32.74 -45.34
N ILE A 505 -21.27 31.57 -44.90
CA ILE A 505 -22.68 31.25 -44.99
C ILE A 505 -23.43 31.67 -43.71
N VAL A 506 -22.79 31.41 -42.56
CA VAL A 506 -23.37 31.64 -41.24
C VAL A 506 -23.33 33.09 -40.82
N PHE A 507 -22.22 33.80 -41.13
CA PHE A 507 -22.04 35.22 -40.80
C PHE A 507 -22.09 36.08 -42.05
N ASN A 508 -23.06 37.02 -42.11
CA ASN A 508 -23.20 37.94 -43.21
C ASN A 508 -22.64 39.31 -42.80
N LYS A 509 -21.72 39.80 -43.59
CA LYS A 509 -21.17 41.15 -43.38
C LYS A 509 -22.27 42.20 -43.57
N THR A 510 -22.38 43.12 -42.62
CA THR A 510 -23.32 44.22 -42.68
C THR A 510 -22.92 45.23 -43.79
N ASP A 511 -23.86 45.74 -44.57
CA ASP A 511 -23.58 46.72 -45.62
C ASP A 511 -22.93 47.98 -44.99
N GLU A 512 -21.74 48.30 -45.39
CA GLU A 512 -20.94 49.39 -44.88
C GLU A 512 -21.57 50.77 -45.09
N SER A 513 -22.56 50.86 -45.99
CA SER A 513 -23.35 52.10 -46.21
C SER A 513 -24.37 52.36 -45.10
N LEU A 514 -24.65 51.39 -44.23
CA LEU A 514 -25.61 51.51 -43.14
C LEU A 514 -24.97 52.12 -41.90
N PRO A 515 -25.66 53.01 -41.17
CA PRO A 515 -25.13 53.67 -39.99
C PRO A 515 -24.70 52.68 -38.89
N GLN A 516 -25.36 51.54 -38.81
CA GLN A 516 -25.10 50.51 -37.81
C GLN A 516 -23.90 49.60 -38.16
N ALA A 517 -23.36 49.64 -39.37
CA ALA A 517 -22.29 48.74 -39.80
C ALA A 517 -21.01 48.88 -38.93
N SER A 518 -20.77 50.05 -38.37
CA SER A 518 -19.62 50.25 -37.44
C SER A 518 -19.84 49.66 -36.06
N MET A 519 -21.10 49.43 -35.65
CA MET A 519 -21.47 48.86 -34.35
C MET A 519 -21.74 47.37 -34.46
N ASN A 520 -22.39 46.98 -35.57
CA ASN A 520 -22.74 45.60 -35.85
C ASN A 520 -22.12 45.18 -37.19
N PRO A 521 -20.86 44.75 -37.19
CA PRO A 521 -20.12 44.46 -38.41
C PRO A 521 -20.62 43.24 -39.15
N PHE A 522 -21.27 42.31 -38.43
CA PHE A 522 -21.85 41.07 -38.97
C PHE A 522 -23.21 40.83 -38.39
N THR A 523 -24.05 40.13 -39.15
CA THR A 523 -25.26 39.49 -38.67
C THR A 523 -25.08 37.98 -38.72
N TYR A 524 -25.75 37.26 -37.80
CA TYR A 524 -25.68 35.83 -37.67
C TYR A 524 -26.99 35.18 -38.13
N ASN A 525 -26.86 34.13 -38.93
CA ASN A 525 -27.99 33.34 -39.40
C ASN A 525 -28.27 32.19 -38.44
N VAL A 526 -29.11 32.39 -37.44
CA VAL A 526 -29.44 31.38 -36.43
C VAL A 526 -30.25 30.22 -37.00
N TYR A 527 -31.09 30.49 -38.07
CA TYR A 527 -31.87 29.45 -38.73
C TYR A 527 -31.22 29.10 -40.08
N GLU A 528 -31.24 27.78 -40.40
CA GLU A 528 -30.74 27.27 -41.68
C GLU A 528 -31.62 27.76 -42.83
N GLY A 529 -30.98 28.23 -43.90
CA GLY A 529 -31.61 28.54 -45.18
C GLY A 529 -31.44 27.42 -46.20
N ASP A 530 -31.89 27.70 -47.42
CA ASP A 530 -31.64 26.81 -48.57
C ASP A 530 -30.14 26.96 -49.00
N TRP A 531 -29.22 26.44 -48.22
CA TRP A 531 -27.78 26.59 -48.43
C TRP A 531 -27.20 25.33 -49.07
N GLU A 532 -26.20 25.56 -49.91
CA GLU A 532 -25.36 24.52 -50.50
C GLU A 532 -24.00 24.47 -49.76
N ASN A 533 -23.24 23.41 -49.95
CA ASN A 533 -21.88 23.21 -49.40
C ASN A 533 -21.77 22.98 -47.90
N GLY A 534 -22.81 22.54 -47.23
CA GLY A 534 -22.75 22.06 -45.87
C GLY A 534 -22.17 20.64 -45.79
N ILE A 535 -21.51 20.33 -44.69
CA ILE A 535 -21.06 18.98 -44.35
C ILE A 535 -22.14 18.32 -43.47
N GLU A 536 -22.71 17.23 -43.95
CA GLU A 536 -23.69 16.44 -43.16
C GLU A 536 -22.90 15.53 -42.21
N LEU A 537 -23.02 15.80 -40.89
CA LEU A 537 -22.39 15.06 -39.83
C LEU A 537 -23.28 13.90 -39.39
N THR A 538 -22.72 12.70 -39.35
CA THR A 538 -23.46 11.48 -39.01
C THR A 538 -22.82 10.83 -37.77
N ILE A 539 -23.62 10.44 -36.79
CA ILE A 539 -23.16 9.68 -35.62
C ILE A 539 -22.87 8.25 -36.08
N THR A 540 -21.59 7.84 -36.02
CA THR A 540 -21.15 6.51 -36.48
C THR A 540 -21.00 5.52 -35.33
N ALA A 541 -20.89 5.97 -34.09
CA ALA A 541 -20.78 5.12 -32.90
C ALA A 541 -21.39 5.79 -31.67
N ILE A 542 -21.92 4.96 -30.78
CA ILE A 542 -22.26 5.34 -29.40
C ILE A 542 -21.29 4.59 -28.49
N LEU A 543 -20.56 5.32 -27.69
CA LEU A 543 -19.55 4.81 -26.78
C LEU A 543 -19.99 4.90 -25.33
N LYS A 544 -19.57 3.91 -24.55
CA LYS A 544 -19.81 3.86 -23.10
C LYS A 544 -18.49 3.54 -22.39
N PRO A 545 -18.15 4.18 -21.25
CA PRO A 545 -16.99 3.83 -20.45
C PRO A 545 -17.05 2.36 -20.01
N LYS A 546 -15.93 1.67 -20.04
CA LYS A 546 -15.81 0.31 -19.49
C LYS A 546 -15.98 0.32 -17.97
N ALA A 547 -16.49 -0.75 -17.40
CA ALA A 547 -16.80 -0.86 -15.97
C ALA A 547 -15.61 -0.62 -15.02
N ASN A 548 -14.37 -0.71 -15.52
CA ASN A 548 -13.14 -0.46 -14.77
C ASN A 548 -12.53 0.92 -15.00
N VAL A 549 -13.18 1.78 -15.78
CA VAL A 549 -12.74 3.15 -16.09
C VAL A 549 -13.66 4.12 -15.37
N SER A 550 -13.11 4.86 -14.41
CA SER A 550 -13.85 5.88 -13.65
C SER A 550 -13.58 7.29 -14.20
N TYR A 551 -12.43 7.49 -14.83
CA TYR A 551 -11.99 8.75 -15.42
C TYR A 551 -11.48 8.48 -16.84
N GLY A 552 -12.37 8.45 -17.80
CA GLY A 552 -12.02 8.29 -19.20
C GLY A 552 -11.53 9.59 -19.85
N ALA A 553 -10.90 9.47 -21.02
CA ALA A 553 -10.45 10.61 -21.80
C ALA A 553 -11.59 11.43 -22.41
N LEU A 554 -12.79 10.86 -22.50
CA LEU A 554 -13.97 11.48 -23.12
C LEU A 554 -15.09 11.59 -22.09
N ASP A 555 -15.63 12.77 -21.93
CA ASP A 555 -16.85 13.02 -21.16
C ASP A 555 -18.10 12.70 -21.97
N SER A 556 -19.29 12.74 -21.36
CA SER A 556 -20.55 12.58 -22.09
C SER A 556 -20.76 13.74 -23.05
N GLY A 557 -20.94 13.46 -24.35
CA GLY A 557 -21.09 14.50 -25.39
C GLY A 557 -20.87 13.96 -26.78
N LEU A 558 -20.92 14.86 -27.77
CA LEU A 558 -20.59 14.59 -29.16
C LEU A 558 -19.11 14.92 -29.43
N TYR A 559 -18.46 14.05 -30.20
CA TYR A 559 -17.05 14.19 -30.55
C TYR A 559 -16.87 14.19 -32.06
N TYR A 560 -16.10 15.18 -32.51
CA TYR A 560 -15.71 15.31 -33.90
C TYR A 560 -14.23 14.93 -34.11
N THR A 561 -13.88 14.66 -35.37
CA THR A 561 -12.55 14.19 -35.76
C THR A 561 -11.57 15.34 -36.00
N SER A 562 -10.27 15.09 -35.90
CA SER A 562 -9.23 16.01 -36.34
C SER A 562 -9.32 16.31 -37.86
N ALA A 563 -9.94 15.42 -38.65
CA ALA A 563 -10.23 15.63 -40.03
C ALA A 563 -11.27 16.75 -40.25
N LEU A 564 -12.35 16.78 -39.44
CA LEU A 564 -13.31 17.89 -39.46
C LEU A 564 -12.64 19.20 -39.01
N ALA A 565 -11.83 19.19 -37.94
CA ALA A 565 -11.13 20.39 -37.47
C ALA A 565 -10.27 21.02 -38.59
N ARG A 566 -9.53 20.21 -39.31
CA ARG A 566 -8.70 20.69 -40.45
C ARG A 566 -9.54 21.22 -41.57
N GLU A 567 -10.67 20.60 -41.89
CA GLU A 567 -11.58 21.05 -42.92
C GLU A 567 -12.24 22.40 -42.57
N VAL A 568 -12.64 22.54 -41.29
CA VAL A 568 -13.23 23.77 -40.74
C VAL A 568 -12.22 24.92 -40.85
N ILE A 569 -10.98 24.71 -40.43
CA ILE A 569 -9.91 25.73 -40.52
C ILE A 569 -9.66 26.08 -41.98
N ALA A 570 -9.51 25.08 -42.86
CA ALA A 570 -9.21 25.30 -44.28
C ALA A 570 -10.32 26.12 -44.96
N GLN A 571 -11.59 25.93 -44.62
CA GLN A 571 -12.71 26.69 -45.18
C GLN A 571 -12.88 28.07 -44.54
N ASN A 572 -12.57 28.21 -43.24
CA ASN A 572 -12.85 29.42 -42.49
C ASN A 572 -11.72 30.44 -42.43
N ILE A 573 -10.44 30.04 -42.60
CA ILE A 573 -9.28 30.93 -42.46
C ILE A 573 -9.31 32.12 -43.39
N GLY A 574 -9.91 31.96 -44.57
CA GLY A 574 -10.08 33.01 -45.60
C GLY A 574 -11.42 33.72 -45.53
N SER A 575 -12.32 33.42 -44.57
CA SER A 575 -13.65 33.95 -44.50
C SER A 575 -13.65 35.47 -44.26
N GLU A 576 -14.78 36.16 -44.64
CA GLU A 576 -14.93 37.61 -44.46
C GLU A 576 -14.81 38.05 -43.01
N ILE A 577 -15.33 37.28 -42.06
CA ILE A 577 -15.28 37.60 -40.62
C ILE A 577 -13.85 37.46 -40.08
N VAL A 578 -13.12 36.41 -40.44
CA VAL A 578 -11.70 36.21 -40.06
C VAL A 578 -10.84 37.31 -40.70
N SER A 579 -11.04 37.59 -41.97
CA SER A 579 -10.32 38.67 -42.69
C SER A 579 -10.62 40.05 -42.08
N TYR A 580 -11.82 40.28 -41.55
CA TYR A 580 -12.19 41.52 -40.86
C TYR A 580 -11.39 41.69 -39.54
N LEU A 581 -11.21 40.65 -38.76
CA LEU A 581 -10.43 40.65 -37.53
C LEU A 581 -8.95 40.85 -37.80
N LEU A 582 -8.38 40.08 -38.73
CA LEU A 582 -6.97 40.16 -39.10
C LEU A 582 -6.57 41.54 -39.68
N ALA A 583 -7.45 42.18 -40.45
CA ALA A 583 -7.22 43.49 -41.00
C ALA A 583 -7.18 44.61 -39.93
N ARG A 584 -7.72 44.34 -38.75
CA ARG A 584 -7.74 45.29 -37.62
C ARG A 584 -6.77 44.96 -36.52
N ASP A 585 -6.07 43.87 -36.64
CA ASP A 585 -5.23 43.34 -35.57
C ASP A 585 -6.04 43.08 -34.27
N GLU A 586 -7.26 42.59 -34.47
CA GLU A 586 -8.20 42.27 -33.37
C GLU A 586 -8.32 40.76 -33.23
N GLU A 587 -8.26 40.27 -31.97
CA GLU A 587 -8.36 38.85 -31.67
C GLU A 587 -9.83 38.38 -31.44
N SER A 588 -10.80 39.29 -31.31
CA SER A 588 -12.20 38.96 -31.01
C SER A 588 -13.17 40.07 -31.39
N ILE A 589 -14.45 39.67 -31.50
CA ILE A 589 -15.57 40.62 -31.66
C ILE A 589 -16.46 40.51 -30.38
N PRO A 590 -16.47 41.58 -29.55
CA PRO A 590 -17.38 41.63 -28.41
C PRO A 590 -18.79 41.99 -28.89
N SER A 591 -19.81 41.32 -28.34
CA SER A 591 -21.22 41.52 -28.65
C SER A 591 -22.04 41.74 -27.35
N GLY A 592 -23.11 42.54 -27.42
CA GLY A 592 -23.91 42.84 -26.27
C GLY A 592 -24.82 44.02 -26.46
N SER A 593 -25.44 44.51 -25.34
CA SER A 593 -26.30 45.67 -25.32
C SER A 593 -25.84 46.68 -24.28
N GLN A 594 -25.61 47.89 -24.66
CA GLN A 594 -25.23 48.97 -23.74
C GLN A 594 -26.14 50.18 -23.92
N GLY A 595 -26.82 50.57 -22.84
CA GLY A 595 -27.74 51.72 -22.91
C GLY A 595 -28.92 51.53 -23.88
N GLY A 596 -29.34 50.30 -24.15
CA GLY A 596 -30.41 49.96 -25.09
C GLY A 596 -29.99 49.91 -26.55
N VAL A 597 -28.69 49.98 -26.83
CA VAL A 597 -28.10 49.88 -28.20
C VAL A 597 -27.32 48.57 -28.27
N ASN A 598 -27.67 47.72 -29.22
CA ASN A 598 -26.99 46.45 -29.47
C ASN A 598 -25.75 46.69 -30.31
N TYR A 599 -24.66 45.97 -30.02
CA TYR A 599 -23.38 46.01 -30.74
C TYR A 599 -22.80 44.60 -30.93
N GLY A 600 -21.83 44.48 -31.85
CA GLY A 600 -21.20 43.22 -32.15
C GLY A 600 -21.97 42.40 -33.17
N ILE A 601 -22.03 41.07 -32.98
CA ILE A 601 -22.73 40.16 -33.86
C ILE A 601 -24.08 39.82 -33.22
N THR A 602 -25.19 40.17 -33.88
CA THR A 602 -26.52 39.99 -33.35
C THR A 602 -27.36 39.16 -34.32
N TYR A 603 -28.39 38.51 -33.76
CA TYR A 603 -29.41 37.79 -34.51
C TYR A 603 -30.78 37.91 -33.84
N THR A 604 -31.80 37.46 -34.52
CA THR A 604 -33.15 37.41 -33.96
C THR A 604 -33.69 36.01 -34.01
N TYR A 605 -34.32 35.60 -32.92
CA TYR A 605 -34.98 34.31 -32.80
C TYR A 605 -36.37 34.43 -32.19
N GLU A 606 -37.10 33.32 -32.20
CA GLU A 606 -38.43 33.25 -31.61
C GLU A 606 -38.56 31.96 -30.76
N TYR A 607 -39.38 32.02 -29.74
CA TYR A 607 -39.75 30.88 -28.92
C TYR A 607 -41.17 30.99 -28.39
N GLN A 608 -41.72 29.87 -27.91
CA GLN A 608 -43.02 29.81 -27.27
C GLN A 608 -42.86 29.42 -25.79
N LEU A 609 -43.51 30.15 -24.91
CA LEU A 609 -43.50 29.86 -23.47
C LEU A 609 -44.96 30.04 -22.98
N ASP A 610 -45.51 29.00 -22.31
CA ASP A 610 -46.86 29.01 -21.75
C ASP A 610 -47.95 29.43 -22.78
N GLY A 611 -47.80 28.99 -24.03
CA GLY A 611 -48.76 29.35 -25.13
C GLY A 611 -48.60 30.76 -25.67
N VAL A 612 -47.61 31.54 -25.18
CA VAL A 612 -47.28 32.89 -25.66
C VAL A 612 -46.08 32.82 -26.58
N ARG A 613 -46.18 33.30 -27.80
CA ARG A 613 -45.11 33.39 -28.77
C ARG A 613 -44.34 34.69 -28.56
N HIS A 614 -43.03 34.56 -28.37
CA HIS A 614 -42.09 35.69 -28.30
C HIS A 614 -41.35 35.76 -29.63
N GLU A 615 -41.56 36.84 -30.37
CA GLU A 615 -40.96 37.05 -31.71
C GLU A 615 -39.93 38.17 -31.67
N ASN A 616 -38.96 38.11 -32.59
CA ASN A 616 -37.91 39.12 -32.75
C ASN A 616 -37.08 39.35 -31.46
N VAL A 617 -36.82 38.30 -30.72
CA VAL A 617 -35.91 38.36 -29.54
C VAL A 617 -34.50 38.49 -30.05
N THR A 618 -33.72 39.40 -29.46
CA THR A 618 -32.32 39.62 -29.88
C THR A 618 -31.41 38.69 -29.09
N GLY A 619 -30.57 37.92 -29.80
CA GLY A 619 -29.45 37.14 -29.27
C GLY A 619 -28.10 37.72 -29.73
N PHE A 620 -27.06 37.28 -29.06
CA PHE A 620 -25.66 37.67 -29.31
C PHE A 620 -24.83 36.43 -29.52
N VAL A 621 -23.85 36.50 -30.42
CA VAL A 621 -22.94 35.40 -30.73
C VAL A 621 -21.71 35.45 -29.86
N GLY A 622 -21.28 34.30 -29.39
CA GLY A 622 -20.01 34.09 -28.67
C GLY A 622 -20.20 33.52 -27.24
N SER A 623 -19.10 33.23 -26.59
CA SER A 623 -19.10 32.75 -25.22
C SER A 623 -19.36 33.87 -24.22
N SER A 624 -20.25 33.63 -23.23
CA SER A 624 -20.54 34.63 -22.19
C SER A 624 -19.43 34.70 -21.15
N ALA A 625 -18.68 35.79 -21.10
CA ALA A 625 -17.71 36.03 -20.07
C ALA A 625 -18.34 36.64 -18.82
N ASN A 626 -18.84 35.82 -17.90
CA ASN A 626 -19.31 36.24 -16.58
C ASN A 626 -18.21 36.05 -15.52
N MET A 627 -17.08 36.73 -15.66
CA MET A 627 -15.96 36.63 -14.70
C MET A 627 -16.24 37.28 -13.32
N GLY A 628 -17.34 38.07 -13.19
CA GLY A 628 -17.70 38.75 -11.96
C GLY A 628 -18.31 37.89 -10.87
N ASN A 629 -19.00 36.81 -11.23
CA ASN A 629 -19.70 35.94 -10.26
C ASN A 629 -18.82 34.90 -9.59
N PHE A 630 -17.74 34.51 -10.22
CA PHE A 630 -16.81 33.50 -9.65
C PHE A 630 -15.96 34.07 -8.47
N MET A 631 -15.81 35.40 -8.39
CA MET A 631 -15.03 36.09 -7.35
C MET A 631 -15.91 36.78 -6.28
N GLY A 632 -17.22 36.53 -6.24
CA GLY A 632 -18.08 37.09 -5.18
C GLY A 632 -18.24 38.61 -5.19
N GLN A 633 -17.97 39.30 -6.29
CA GLN A 633 -18.18 40.72 -6.43
C GLN A 633 -19.63 40.99 -6.91
N SER A 634 -20.54 41.12 -5.92
CA SER A 634 -21.89 41.67 -6.13
C SER A 634 -21.78 43.13 -6.47
N GLY A 635 -21.40 43.43 -7.71
CA GLY A 635 -21.39 44.80 -8.27
C GLY A 635 -22.70 45.02 -9.07
N SER A 636 -23.45 46.04 -8.64
CA SER A 636 -24.65 46.56 -9.30
C SER A 636 -24.40 46.88 -10.78
N GLY A 637 -24.76 45.94 -11.67
CA GLY A 637 -24.74 46.13 -13.10
C GLY A 637 -24.29 44.88 -13.83
N ASN A 638 -25.21 43.89 -14.01
CA ASN A 638 -25.00 42.71 -14.87
C ASN A 638 -24.91 43.23 -16.30
N MET A 639 -23.69 43.49 -16.78
CA MET A 639 -23.39 43.52 -18.22
C MET A 639 -22.92 42.14 -18.60
N THR A 640 -23.79 41.37 -19.21
CA THR A 640 -23.38 40.14 -19.90
C THR A 640 -22.89 40.57 -21.27
N TYR A 641 -21.63 40.32 -21.61
CA TYR A 641 -21.16 40.46 -22.98
C TYR A 641 -20.70 39.10 -23.48
N TYR A 642 -20.94 38.89 -24.72
CA TYR A 642 -20.54 37.72 -25.46
C TYR A 642 -19.29 38.07 -26.26
N THR A 643 -18.40 37.17 -26.45
CA THR A 643 -17.20 37.39 -27.25
C THR A 643 -16.97 36.17 -28.10
N ILE A 644 -16.75 36.38 -29.43
CA ILE A 644 -16.29 35.35 -30.33
C ILE A 644 -14.85 35.67 -30.76
N THR A 645 -13.96 34.72 -30.63
CA THR A 645 -12.55 34.92 -30.89
C THR A 645 -12.16 34.50 -32.32
N LEU A 646 -11.05 35.04 -32.83
CA LEU A 646 -10.45 34.62 -34.08
C LEU A 646 -10.21 33.10 -34.16
N ARG A 647 -9.85 32.48 -33.01
CA ARG A 647 -9.61 31.06 -32.88
C ARG A 647 -10.89 30.25 -33.00
N GLU A 648 -11.92 30.61 -32.26
CA GLU A 648 -13.23 29.97 -32.31
C GLU A 648 -13.84 30.00 -33.72
N LEU A 649 -13.51 31.01 -34.51
CA LEU A 649 -13.90 31.13 -35.91
C LEU A 649 -13.04 30.30 -36.88
N GLY A 650 -12.01 29.59 -36.40
CA GLY A 650 -11.08 28.85 -37.28
C GLY A 650 -10.09 29.72 -38.01
N GLY A 651 -9.74 30.90 -37.49
CA GLY A 651 -8.80 31.86 -38.11
C GLY A 651 -7.34 31.63 -37.75
N LYS A 652 -6.98 30.56 -36.98
CA LYS A 652 -5.59 30.22 -36.66
C LYS A 652 -5.33 28.75 -37.07
N GLU A 653 -4.16 28.52 -37.70
CA GLU A 653 -3.77 27.18 -38.17
C GLU A 653 -3.11 26.32 -37.07
N LEU A 654 -2.48 26.95 -36.06
CA LEU A 654 -1.80 26.25 -34.97
C LEU A 654 -2.77 25.93 -33.83
N PRO A 655 -2.60 24.80 -33.13
CA PRO A 655 -3.43 24.44 -32.03
C PRO A 655 -3.31 25.42 -30.85
N SER A 656 -4.38 25.57 -30.11
CA SER A 656 -4.40 26.31 -28.83
C SER A 656 -3.93 25.47 -27.66
N GLU A 657 -4.07 24.15 -27.79
CA GLU A 657 -3.73 23.21 -26.74
C GLU A 657 -3.18 21.91 -27.32
N ILE A 658 -2.18 21.37 -26.67
CA ILE A 658 -1.62 20.04 -26.92
C ILE A 658 -1.87 19.21 -25.68
N SER A 659 -2.66 18.16 -25.80
CA SER A 659 -2.93 17.20 -24.74
C SER A 659 -2.16 15.92 -24.98
N ILE A 660 -1.25 15.58 -24.05
CA ILE A 660 -0.39 14.39 -24.11
C ILE A 660 -0.91 13.37 -23.12
N TYR A 661 -1.33 12.21 -23.61
CA TYR A 661 -1.79 11.07 -22.82
C TYR A 661 -0.66 10.05 -22.63
N PRO A 662 -0.11 9.89 -21.42
CA PRO A 662 0.94 8.91 -21.17
C PRO A 662 0.42 7.46 -21.33
N ASN A 663 1.28 6.56 -21.80
CA ASN A 663 0.97 5.14 -21.94
C ASN A 663 0.76 4.44 -20.58
N ASP A 664 1.56 4.85 -19.59
CA ASP A 664 1.52 4.36 -18.22
C ASP A 664 2.00 5.47 -17.28
N PHE A 665 1.56 5.42 -16.03
CA PHE A 665 1.96 6.41 -15.03
C PHE A 665 3.49 6.51 -14.84
N THR A 666 4.22 5.42 -15.07
CA THR A 666 5.68 5.38 -14.93
C THR A 666 6.40 6.24 -15.98
N TYR A 667 5.78 6.52 -17.13
CA TYR A 667 6.35 7.37 -18.17
C TYR A 667 6.09 8.86 -17.97
N LYS A 668 5.20 9.21 -17.06
CA LYS A 668 4.83 10.61 -16.81
C LYS A 668 6.02 11.49 -16.48
N ASP A 669 6.90 11.04 -15.57
CA ASP A 669 8.12 11.75 -15.19
C ASP A 669 9.12 11.85 -16.38
N SER A 670 9.09 10.87 -17.28
CA SER A 670 9.91 10.89 -18.50
C SER A 670 9.39 11.91 -19.49
N ILE A 671 8.07 12.01 -19.66
CA ILE A 671 7.42 13.01 -20.51
C ILE A 671 7.71 14.42 -19.99
N THR A 672 7.48 14.67 -18.68
CA THR A 672 7.75 16.00 -18.10
C THR A 672 9.22 16.39 -18.21
N SER A 673 10.15 15.44 -17.99
CA SER A 673 11.58 15.67 -18.17
C SER A 673 11.94 15.99 -19.64
N TYR A 674 11.26 15.34 -20.59
CA TYR A 674 11.44 15.62 -22.02
C TYR A 674 10.93 17.02 -22.37
N LEU A 675 9.75 17.41 -21.85
CA LEU A 675 9.21 18.77 -22.05
C LEU A 675 10.08 19.84 -21.39
N ASP A 676 10.65 19.56 -20.22
CA ASP A 676 11.59 20.48 -19.54
C ASP A 676 12.90 20.69 -20.33
N GLU A 677 13.30 19.70 -21.13
CA GLU A 677 14.51 19.82 -21.97
C GLU A 677 14.36 20.93 -23.04
N TRP A 678 13.13 21.19 -23.53
CA TRP A 678 12.83 22.31 -24.41
C TRP A 678 13.26 23.65 -23.84
N ASN A 679 13.07 23.86 -22.57
CA ASN A 679 13.38 25.10 -21.84
C ASN A 679 14.85 25.15 -21.35
N SER A 680 15.68 24.14 -21.68
CA SER A 680 17.08 24.11 -21.28
C SER A 680 17.97 25.00 -22.18
N ASP A 681 19.16 25.34 -21.68
CA ASP A 681 20.15 26.10 -22.46
C ASP A 681 20.85 25.28 -23.56
N LYS A 682 20.43 24.02 -23.78
CA LYS A 682 21.03 23.13 -24.78
C LYS A 682 20.37 23.32 -26.16
N ASP A 683 21.13 23.10 -27.23
CA ASP A 683 20.54 23.00 -28.56
C ASP A 683 19.68 21.75 -28.70
N ILE A 684 18.53 21.87 -29.33
CA ILE A 684 17.59 20.76 -29.56
C ILE A 684 17.61 20.42 -31.06
N VAL A 685 17.67 19.11 -31.34
CA VAL A 685 17.67 18.59 -32.72
C VAL A 685 16.31 17.92 -32.97
N ILE A 686 15.59 18.40 -33.98
CA ILE A 686 14.31 17.86 -34.43
C ILE A 686 14.46 17.47 -35.90
N GLY A 687 14.51 16.18 -36.20
CA GLY A 687 14.82 15.73 -37.56
C GLY A 687 16.16 16.28 -38.07
N ASP A 688 16.11 17.07 -39.14
CA ASP A 688 17.29 17.72 -39.73
C ASP A 688 17.55 19.16 -39.22
N LYS A 689 16.69 19.69 -38.34
CA LYS A 689 16.75 21.06 -37.82
C LYS A 689 17.37 21.09 -36.44
N THR A 690 18.27 22.02 -36.19
CA THR A 690 18.83 22.28 -34.85
C THR A 690 18.37 23.67 -34.41
N LEU A 691 17.75 23.77 -33.26
CA LEU A 691 17.25 24.99 -32.64
C LEU A 691 18.12 25.36 -31.46
N THR A 692 18.66 26.56 -31.46
CA THR A 692 19.39 27.09 -30.29
C THR A 692 18.43 27.56 -29.23
N ALA A 693 18.91 27.74 -27.98
CA ALA A 693 18.09 28.23 -26.89
C ALA A 693 17.51 29.65 -27.14
N GLU A 694 18.22 30.47 -27.92
CA GLU A 694 17.77 31.84 -28.25
C GLU A 694 16.64 31.89 -29.30
N GLU A 695 16.48 30.82 -30.07
CA GLU A 695 15.45 30.67 -31.11
C GLU A 695 14.15 30.06 -30.58
N ARG A 696 14.12 29.62 -29.32
CA ARG A 696 12.97 28.96 -28.71
C ARG A 696 12.29 29.86 -27.68
N SER A 697 10.97 29.93 -27.73
CA SER A 697 10.17 30.51 -26.64
C SER A 697 10.08 29.52 -25.48
N THR A 698 10.02 30.02 -24.27
CA THR A 698 9.76 29.20 -23.09
C THR A 698 8.31 28.71 -23.09
N ILE A 699 8.11 27.41 -23.01
CA ILE A 699 6.77 26.80 -22.97
C ILE A 699 6.59 26.06 -21.66
N GLN A 700 5.47 26.30 -21.03
CA GLN A 700 5.08 25.64 -19.80
C GLN A 700 3.90 24.70 -20.03
N TYR A 701 3.94 23.57 -19.36
CA TYR A 701 2.84 22.60 -19.35
C TYR A 701 2.12 22.60 -17.99
N THR A 702 0.91 22.14 -17.98
CA THR A 702 0.10 21.93 -16.79
C THR A 702 -0.06 20.43 -16.55
N ASP A 703 0.24 20.01 -15.33
CA ASP A 703 0.07 18.65 -14.84
C ASP A 703 -0.84 18.67 -13.63
N ASN A 704 -2.14 18.61 -13.87
CA ASN A 704 -3.16 18.65 -12.82
C ASN A 704 -3.09 17.43 -11.90
N LEU A 705 -2.64 16.30 -12.41
CA LEU A 705 -2.57 15.06 -11.68
C LEU A 705 -1.40 15.04 -10.67
N ALA A 706 -0.29 15.69 -10.97
CA ALA A 706 0.90 15.72 -10.09
C ALA A 706 0.59 16.27 -8.70
N LEU A 707 -0.19 17.35 -8.63
CA LEU A 707 -0.54 17.97 -7.36
C LEU A 707 -1.40 17.04 -6.50
N VAL A 708 -2.46 16.48 -7.09
CA VAL A 708 -3.37 15.55 -6.38
C VAL A 708 -2.59 14.34 -5.85
N ILE A 709 -1.76 13.75 -6.69
CA ILE A 709 -0.92 12.60 -6.34
C ILE A 709 0.08 12.96 -5.24
N SER A 710 0.72 14.11 -5.31
CA SER A 710 1.68 14.58 -4.30
C SER A 710 1.02 14.70 -2.93
N ILE A 711 -0.16 15.32 -2.86
CA ILE A 711 -0.93 15.45 -1.62
C ILE A 711 -1.34 14.07 -1.10
N MET A 712 -1.89 13.22 -1.94
CA MET A 712 -2.30 11.86 -1.58
C MET A 712 -1.12 11.02 -1.08
N SER A 713 0.00 11.03 -1.79
CA SER A 713 1.21 10.31 -1.42
C SER A 713 1.77 10.79 -0.07
N THR A 714 1.74 12.08 0.18
CA THR A 714 2.19 12.68 1.45
C THR A 714 1.29 12.24 2.61
N LEU A 715 -0.04 12.28 2.44
CA LEU A 715 -0.99 11.81 3.44
C LEU A 715 -0.78 10.33 3.76
N ILE A 716 -0.64 9.49 2.73
CA ILE A 716 -0.46 8.05 2.89
C ILE A 716 0.86 7.72 3.55
N ASN A 717 1.96 8.35 3.12
CA ASN A 717 3.26 8.16 3.74
C ASN A 717 3.23 8.56 5.22
N THR A 718 2.57 9.66 5.55
CA THR A 718 2.41 10.11 6.94
C THR A 718 1.64 9.10 7.79
N VAL A 719 0.51 8.61 7.28
CA VAL A 719 -0.29 7.57 7.94
C VAL A 719 0.51 6.26 8.07
N THR A 720 1.18 5.84 7.00
CA THR A 720 2.01 4.63 6.99
C THR A 720 3.14 4.71 8.02
N ILE A 721 3.87 5.84 8.10
CA ILE A 721 4.93 6.05 9.09
C ILE A 721 4.36 5.96 10.51
N ALA A 722 3.22 6.61 10.78
CA ALA A 722 2.56 6.53 12.09
C ALA A 722 2.17 5.08 12.45
N LEU A 723 1.56 4.36 11.51
CA LEU A 723 1.17 2.96 11.71
C LEU A 723 2.39 2.05 11.92
N VAL A 724 3.48 2.25 11.17
CA VAL A 724 4.74 1.51 11.36
C VAL A 724 5.34 1.78 12.74
N ALA A 725 5.31 3.02 13.21
CA ALA A 725 5.79 3.38 14.55
C ALA A 725 4.99 2.65 15.66
N PHE A 726 3.67 2.65 15.58
CA PHE A 726 2.81 1.90 16.51
C PHE A 726 3.07 0.39 16.46
N SER A 727 3.26 -0.16 15.26
CA SER A 727 3.56 -1.57 15.06
C SER A 727 4.92 -1.95 15.62
N ALA A 728 5.94 -1.09 15.48
CA ALA A 728 7.24 -1.29 16.07
C ALA A 728 7.15 -1.34 17.61
N LEU A 729 6.33 -0.49 18.22
CA LEU A 729 6.08 -0.54 19.66
C LEU A 729 5.44 -1.87 20.09
N ALA A 730 4.44 -2.35 19.33
CA ALA A 730 3.80 -3.64 19.59
C ALA A 730 4.80 -4.80 19.48
N LEU A 731 5.73 -4.75 18.52
CA LEU A 731 6.80 -5.74 18.38
C LEU A 731 7.75 -5.75 19.58
N VAL A 732 8.15 -4.57 20.08
CA VAL A 732 8.98 -4.44 21.29
C VAL A 732 8.27 -5.08 22.50
N VAL A 733 7.00 -4.78 22.72
CA VAL A 733 6.21 -5.36 23.81
C VAL A 733 6.13 -6.89 23.68
N SER A 734 5.88 -7.40 22.46
CA SER A 734 5.85 -8.83 22.18
C SER A 734 7.20 -9.50 22.47
N THR A 735 8.30 -8.87 22.07
CA THR A 735 9.67 -9.37 22.31
C THR A 735 9.98 -9.44 23.82
N VAL A 736 9.63 -8.40 24.57
CA VAL A 736 9.80 -8.38 26.04
C VAL A 736 8.96 -9.49 26.69
N MET A 737 7.72 -9.69 26.24
CA MET A 737 6.85 -10.75 26.73
C MET A 737 7.46 -12.13 26.48
N ILE A 738 7.96 -12.40 25.28
CA ILE A 738 8.63 -13.68 24.95
C ILE A 738 9.88 -13.86 25.82
N ALA A 739 10.68 -12.81 26.02
CA ALA A 739 11.88 -12.86 26.85
C ALA A 739 11.53 -13.23 28.32
N ILE A 740 10.52 -12.59 28.90
CA ILE A 740 10.05 -12.88 30.26
C ILE A 740 9.57 -14.33 30.37
N ILE A 741 8.74 -14.78 29.43
CA ILE A 741 8.20 -16.15 29.46
C ILE A 741 9.33 -17.17 29.30
N THR A 742 10.29 -16.93 28.42
CA THR A 742 11.48 -17.80 28.24
C THR A 742 12.33 -17.84 29.51
N TYR A 743 12.55 -16.68 30.14
CA TYR A 743 13.27 -16.62 31.42
C TYR A 743 12.57 -17.47 32.51
N VAL A 744 11.27 -17.31 32.69
CA VAL A 744 10.49 -18.12 33.63
C VAL A 744 10.59 -19.61 33.30
N SER A 745 10.53 -19.97 32.00
CA SER A 745 10.68 -21.37 31.54
C SER A 745 12.03 -21.96 31.92
N VAL A 746 13.11 -21.18 31.80
CA VAL A 746 14.45 -21.59 32.22
C VAL A 746 14.53 -21.79 33.71
N MET A 747 13.96 -20.89 34.53
CA MET A 747 13.95 -20.98 35.99
C MET A 747 13.20 -22.19 36.49
N GLU A 748 12.08 -22.57 35.89
CA GLU A 748 11.34 -23.78 36.24
C GLU A 748 12.12 -25.08 35.95
N ARG A 749 13.10 -25.05 35.09
CA ARG A 749 13.89 -26.21 34.63
C ARG A 749 15.31 -26.29 35.18
N VAL A 750 15.62 -25.52 36.22
CA VAL A 750 16.96 -25.53 36.86
C VAL A 750 17.37 -26.95 37.27
N LYS A 751 16.45 -27.79 37.78
CA LYS A 751 16.76 -29.18 38.12
C LYS A 751 17.12 -30.03 36.89
N GLU A 752 16.43 -29.88 35.80
CA GLU A 752 16.74 -30.57 34.52
C GLU A 752 18.09 -30.13 33.98
N ILE A 753 18.38 -28.84 34.04
CA ILE A 753 19.70 -28.27 33.65
C ILE A 753 20.79 -28.88 34.54
N GLY A 754 20.58 -28.99 35.86
CA GLY A 754 21.49 -29.61 36.77
C GLY A 754 21.80 -31.08 36.42
N VAL A 755 20.77 -31.85 36.09
CA VAL A 755 20.92 -33.25 35.63
C VAL A 755 21.77 -33.33 34.36
N ILE A 756 21.47 -32.50 33.34
CA ILE A 756 22.24 -32.50 32.09
C ILE A 756 23.71 -32.13 32.35
N ARG A 757 23.96 -31.15 33.23
CA ARG A 757 25.35 -30.76 33.63
C ARG A 757 26.08 -31.84 34.36
N SER A 758 25.42 -32.55 35.27
CA SER A 758 26.02 -33.69 36.03
C SER A 758 26.38 -34.87 35.14
N LEU A 759 25.68 -35.05 34.02
CA LEU A 759 25.97 -36.05 32.99
C LEU A 759 27.02 -35.58 31.97
N GLY A 760 27.69 -34.45 32.20
CA GLY A 760 28.73 -33.88 31.33
C GLY A 760 28.23 -33.12 30.12
N GLY A 761 26.96 -32.64 30.11
CA GLY A 761 26.45 -31.74 29.10
C GLY A 761 27.10 -30.36 29.18
N ARG A 762 27.60 -29.86 28.07
CA ARG A 762 28.30 -28.55 27.97
C ARG A 762 27.34 -27.40 28.15
N LYS A 763 27.80 -26.24 28.62
CA LYS A 763 27.01 -24.98 28.65
C LYS A 763 26.38 -24.69 27.27
N ARG A 764 27.13 -24.92 26.18
CA ARG A 764 26.63 -24.73 24.81
C ARG A 764 25.52 -25.69 24.39
N ASP A 765 25.53 -26.93 24.91
CA ASP A 765 24.50 -27.93 24.61
C ASP A 765 23.18 -27.52 25.25
N ILE A 766 23.22 -26.97 26.47
CA ILE A 766 22.05 -26.41 27.18
C ILE A 766 21.53 -25.19 26.44
N SER A 767 22.43 -24.26 26.06
CA SER A 767 22.05 -23.09 25.27
C SER A 767 21.36 -23.49 23.96
N SER A 768 21.88 -24.52 23.26
CA SER A 768 21.28 -25.03 22.02
C SER A 768 19.86 -25.58 22.23
N LEU A 769 19.57 -26.17 23.38
CA LEU A 769 18.22 -26.62 23.76
C LEU A 769 17.24 -25.46 23.87
N PHE A 770 17.61 -24.37 24.54
CA PHE A 770 16.75 -23.20 24.70
C PHE A 770 16.64 -22.38 23.40
N ILE A 771 17.71 -22.30 22.60
CA ILE A 771 17.68 -21.68 21.27
C ILE A 771 16.68 -22.45 20.36
N ALA A 772 16.75 -23.79 20.39
CA ALA A 772 15.78 -24.60 19.63
C ALA A 772 14.33 -24.40 20.12
N GLU A 773 14.11 -24.25 21.44
CA GLU A 773 12.80 -23.98 22.03
C GLU A 773 12.26 -22.61 21.56
N THR A 774 13.07 -21.55 21.66
CA THR A 774 12.72 -20.20 21.22
C THR A 774 12.47 -20.14 19.71
N PHE A 775 13.28 -20.87 18.93
CA PHE A 775 13.08 -20.97 17.49
C PHE A 775 11.73 -21.60 17.12
N ILE A 776 11.36 -22.71 17.78
CA ILE A 776 10.06 -23.38 17.56
C ILE A 776 8.90 -22.45 17.91
N ILE A 777 8.98 -21.75 19.05
CA ILE A 777 7.96 -20.81 19.50
C ILE A 777 7.87 -19.64 18.53
N GLY A 778 9.01 -19.02 18.15
CA GLY A 778 9.03 -17.89 17.23
C GLY A 778 8.46 -18.24 15.86
N PHE A 779 8.93 -19.35 15.28
CA PHE A 779 8.42 -19.83 13.99
C PHE A 779 6.91 -20.13 14.04
N SER A 780 6.45 -20.81 15.08
CA SER A 780 5.03 -21.11 15.27
C SER A 780 4.19 -19.84 15.45
N SER A 781 4.72 -18.84 16.18
CA SER A 781 4.08 -17.53 16.36
C SER A 781 4.02 -16.76 15.04
N GLY A 782 5.08 -16.83 14.24
CA GLY A 782 5.14 -16.22 12.90
C GLY A 782 4.10 -16.79 11.96
N VAL A 783 4.05 -18.11 11.83
CA VAL A 783 3.07 -18.79 10.98
C VAL A 783 1.65 -18.49 11.44
N PHE A 784 1.39 -18.59 12.74
CA PHE A 784 0.06 -18.30 13.31
C PHE A 784 -0.33 -16.83 13.10
N GLY A 785 0.60 -15.90 13.32
CA GLY A 785 0.39 -14.48 13.10
C GLY A 785 0.04 -14.15 11.64
N ILE A 786 0.77 -14.71 10.69
CA ILE A 786 0.51 -14.50 9.26
C ILE A 786 -0.84 -15.09 8.83
N ILE A 787 -1.21 -16.29 9.29
CA ILE A 787 -2.53 -16.86 8.99
C ILE A 787 -3.65 -15.95 9.49
N ILE A 788 -3.54 -15.44 10.72
CA ILE A 788 -4.54 -14.51 11.27
C ILE A 788 -4.55 -13.20 10.46
N THR A 789 -3.40 -12.69 10.03
CA THR A 789 -3.32 -11.47 9.21
C THR A 789 -4.05 -11.65 7.88
N TYR A 790 -3.90 -12.79 7.20
CA TYR A 790 -4.67 -13.05 5.97
C TYR A 790 -6.18 -13.11 6.22
N ILE A 791 -6.60 -13.71 7.35
CA ILE A 791 -8.03 -13.72 7.74
C ILE A 791 -8.52 -12.29 8.01
N LEU A 792 -7.74 -11.49 8.75
CA LEU A 792 -8.07 -10.09 9.02
C LEU A 792 -8.10 -9.24 7.74
N SER A 793 -7.16 -9.44 6.83
CA SER A 793 -7.14 -8.76 5.52
C SER A 793 -8.40 -9.06 4.72
N LEU A 794 -8.86 -10.32 4.73
CA LEU A 794 -10.12 -10.70 4.07
C LEU A 794 -11.33 -10.01 4.71
N ILE A 795 -11.39 -9.95 6.04
CA ILE A 795 -12.47 -9.26 6.76
C ILE A 795 -12.44 -7.74 6.46
N ILE A 796 -11.25 -7.13 6.49
CA ILE A 796 -11.07 -5.70 6.18
C ILE A 796 -11.55 -5.41 4.76
N ASN A 797 -11.15 -6.22 3.77
CA ASN A 797 -11.57 -6.05 2.37
C ASN A 797 -13.08 -6.21 2.20
N LEU A 798 -13.73 -7.14 2.90
CA LEU A 798 -15.18 -7.28 2.87
C LEU A 798 -15.91 -6.06 3.45
N ILE A 799 -15.42 -5.54 4.58
CA ILE A 799 -16.03 -4.37 5.23
C ILE A 799 -15.82 -3.12 4.38
N VAL A 800 -14.60 -2.85 3.95
CA VAL A 800 -14.28 -1.65 3.16
C VAL A 800 -14.92 -1.73 1.77
N GLY A 801 -14.91 -2.91 1.14
CA GLY A 801 -15.60 -3.14 -0.14
C GLY A 801 -17.09 -2.83 -0.07
N SER A 802 -17.76 -3.18 1.05
CA SER A 802 -19.20 -2.90 1.22
C SER A 802 -19.52 -1.44 1.55
N LEU A 803 -18.59 -0.70 2.17
CA LEU A 803 -18.80 0.69 2.62
C LEU A 803 -18.32 1.73 1.60
N VAL A 804 -17.26 1.45 0.87
CA VAL A 804 -16.53 2.44 0.05
C VAL A 804 -16.40 1.97 -1.40
N GLY A 805 -16.82 0.74 -1.73
CA GLY A 805 -16.69 0.18 -3.08
C GLY A 805 -15.29 -0.30 -3.45
N ILE A 806 -14.29 -0.19 -2.55
CA ILE A 806 -12.89 -0.58 -2.81
C ILE A 806 -12.69 -2.06 -2.51
N ALA A 807 -12.50 -2.87 -3.54
CA ALA A 807 -12.47 -4.34 -3.41
C ALA A 807 -11.25 -4.88 -2.63
N THR A 808 -10.09 -4.23 -2.68
CA THR A 808 -8.83 -4.73 -2.09
C THR A 808 -7.99 -3.62 -1.49
N ILE A 809 -8.20 -3.32 -0.18
CA ILE A 809 -7.42 -2.31 0.55
C ILE A 809 -6.36 -2.92 1.47
N ALA A 810 -6.43 -4.21 1.74
CA ALA A 810 -5.45 -4.95 2.54
C ALA A 810 -4.92 -6.15 1.74
N SER A 811 -3.67 -6.06 1.29
CA SER A 811 -3.00 -7.09 0.50
C SER A 811 -1.59 -7.31 1.04
N LEU A 812 -1.33 -8.47 1.66
CA LEU A 812 0.00 -8.83 2.14
C LEU A 812 0.75 -9.62 1.07
N PRO A 813 1.83 -9.10 0.47
CA PRO A 813 2.63 -9.84 -0.50
C PRO A 813 3.22 -11.11 0.12
N PHE A 814 3.20 -12.21 -0.62
CA PHE A 814 3.71 -13.50 -0.14
C PHE A 814 5.19 -13.45 0.25
N THR A 815 6.00 -12.68 -0.46
CA THR A 815 7.41 -12.46 -0.15
C THR A 815 7.61 -11.82 1.22
N THR A 816 6.83 -10.78 1.52
CA THR A 816 6.84 -10.08 2.82
C THR A 816 6.37 -11.02 3.94
N ALA A 817 5.32 -11.81 3.71
CA ALA A 817 4.83 -12.81 4.65
C ALA A 817 5.92 -13.86 4.97
N LEU A 818 6.65 -14.35 3.96
CA LEU A 818 7.73 -15.31 4.12
C LEU A 818 8.90 -14.71 4.93
N ILE A 819 9.29 -13.48 4.63
CA ILE A 819 10.36 -12.78 5.36
C ILE A 819 9.96 -12.65 6.85
N MET A 820 8.73 -12.24 7.14
CA MET A 820 8.24 -12.08 8.52
C MET A 820 8.20 -13.41 9.31
N ILE A 821 7.98 -14.54 8.66
CA ILE A 821 8.06 -15.86 9.32
C ILE A 821 9.52 -16.23 9.65
N LEU A 822 10.48 -15.80 8.80
CA LEU A 822 11.90 -16.14 8.96
C LEU A 822 12.62 -15.24 9.96
N VAL A 823 12.22 -14.00 10.07
CA VAL A 823 12.75 -13.02 11.04
C VAL A 823 12.13 -13.23 12.42
#